data_1ab5b9648798b422959937d2fbc82863
#
_entry.id   1ab5b9648798b422959937d2fbc82863
#
_cell.length_a   1.000
_cell.length_b   1.000
_cell.length_c   1.000
_cell.angle_alpha   90.00
_cell.angle_beta   90.00
_cell.angle_gamma   90.00
#
_symmetry.space_group_name_H-M   'P 1'
#
loop_
_entity.id
_entity.type
_entity.pdbx_description
1 polymer ?
#
loop_
_entity_poly.entity_id
_entity_poly.type
_entity_poly.pdbx_seq_one_letter_code
_entity_poly.pdbx_strand_id
1 'polypeptide(L)'
;MFKFTCAALTKTGKKPVNRDNYMVGNLYVPQDHADLRNNAQGKTEQPFFVAAADGMGDEASGEKVSAETTEVGNKGNGSNDFNDNENPKRYQKKVIIAVICALLLVIGILVCILSKTSKKQLNFHDAAFEKAVREALNLADDEMLTTDILRIKELDLSGKKLSDISDIASFKKLTTLNISSNEISDISALENLTNLTELDWSSNKIGVINDEHVSVLRSLKNLQVLNLGYNNISDISALGSLKNLQVLNLDFNNISDISALENITNLQTLNLSSNNINDISALKKLTNLTELDWSDNKIGVINDEHVSLLRSLKNLQTLVMSSNEISNISALGDLTNLRSLDLSENSISDIRALGNLTNLRSLDLSGNKISDITTLKKLMSLQTLDLCYNNISDIGALKKLTNLQTLHLSGNSISRIFAIGNLTNLQTLSLGNNNISDISALKTLTNLTELDLADAMYGLTGNNINDISALGNLTNLQTLNLSGSKISDISALKNLTELTKLDWGYNNISDISTLENLTSLQTLELNHNSISGIRALGNQTNLQTLDLSDNEINNISALENLTSLQTLDLSDNKISDLRALENLTSLQTLDLNFNNIIDINALGNLTSLQTLDLSFNNVSDISALKNLTKLTKLNWGYNKVGIITDRDVSVLRGLTSMQELDLSGNNISDISALGNLTNLRSLDLNYNNISDISALGKLTNLRSLGLSGNNISNISALGNLTNLWSLSLSENSIIYINALNKLTDLQSLRLCFNNIGDISALTNLTNLWLLDLSGNDISDVGALENLSGLLLLYLDNNNLTKQKVEELCLKLPQAQIQSEWVDNDD
;
A
#
# COMPACT_ATOMS: atom_id res chain seq x y z
N MET A 1 -30.15 36.61 -9.50
CA MET A 1 -29.59 35.44 -8.83
C MET A 1 -28.06 35.57 -8.80
N PHE A 2 -27.49 35.79 -7.63
CA PHE A 2 -26.03 35.97 -7.49
C PHE A 2 -25.41 34.70 -6.93
N LYS A 3 -24.27 34.28 -7.49
CA LYS A 3 -23.48 33.17 -6.97
C LYS A 3 -22.44 33.67 -5.97
N PHE A 4 -22.39 33.08 -4.82
CA PHE A 4 -21.42 33.38 -3.79
C PHE A 4 -20.65 32.11 -3.40
N THR A 5 -19.33 32.20 -3.41
CA THR A 5 -18.43 31.13 -2.90
C THR A 5 -17.62 31.68 -1.75
N CYS A 6 -17.81 31.18 -0.57
CA CYS A 6 -17.05 31.56 0.62
C CYS A 6 -15.78 30.71 0.67
N ALA A 7 -14.61 31.34 0.47
CA ALA A 7 -13.32 30.70 0.68
C ALA A 7 -12.74 31.23 2.00
N ALA A 8 -12.23 30.35 2.85
CA ALA A 8 -11.61 30.73 4.10
C ALA A 8 -10.44 31.70 3.86
N LEU A 9 -10.59 32.93 4.31
CA LEU A 9 -9.48 33.88 4.41
C LEU A 9 -8.67 33.52 5.66
N THR A 10 -7.53 32.83 5.49
CA THR A 10 -6.59 32.67 6.57
C THR A 10 -6.01 34.02 6.97
N LYS A 11 -5.98 34.32 8.25
CA LYS A 11 -5.49 35.57 8.87
C LYS A 11 -4.00 35.88 8.64
N THR A 12 -3.31 35.14 7.81
CA THR A 12 -1.89 35.31 7.51
C THR A 12 -1.72 35.79 6.07
N GLY A 13 -1.92 37.04 5.81
CA GLY A 13 -1.64 37.85 4.62
C GLY A 13 -0.75 37.35 3.46
N LYS A 14 -0.69 36.04 3.21
CA LYS A 14 -0.04 35.44 2.04
C LYS A 14 -1.14 35.02 1.07
N LYS A 15 -1.13 35.62 -0.12
CA LYS A 15 -1.97 35.20 -1.23
C LYS A 15 -1.77 33.70 -1.49
N PRO A 16 -2.85 32.90 -1.68
CA PRO A 16 -2.70 31.55 -2.19
C PRO A 16 -2.09 31.63 -3.58
N VAL A 17 -1.14 30.79 -3.86
CA VAL A 17 -0.58 30.60 -5.19
C VAL A 17 -1.71 30.05 -6.07
N ASN A 18 -2.10 30.82 -7.09
CA ASN A 18 -2.99 30.41 -8.16
C ASN A 18 -2.45 29.11 -8.75
N ARG A 19 -3.16 28.01 -8.53
CA ARG A 19 -3.17 26.88 -9.44
C ARG A 19 -4.47 26.97 -10.22
N ASP A 20 -4.34 27.59 -11.37
CA ASP A 20 -5.41 27.78 -12.32
C ASP A 20 -5.89 26.46 -12.92
N ASN A 21 -7.19 26.41 -13.13
CA ASN A 21 -7.95 25.58 -14.04
C ASN A 21 -8.16 24.12 -13.67
N TYR A 22 -9.24 23.91 -12.87
CA TYR A 22 -10.07 22.74 -13.12
C TYR A 22 -11.44 23.19 -13.61
N MET A 23 -11.69 22.97 -14.91
CA MET A 23 -13.03 23.00 -15.45
C MET A 23 -13.84 21.88 -14.82
N VAL A 24 -14.93 22.25 -14.14
CA VAL A 24 -15.94 21.31 -13.69
C VAL A 24 -16.80 20.91 -14.88
N GLY A 25 -16.33 19.92 -15.62
CA GLY A 25 -17.16 19.06 -16.43
C GLY A 25 -17.46 17.83 -15.60
N ASN A 26 -18.70 17.33 -15.64
CA ASN A 26 -19.23 16.19 -14.93
C ASN A 26 -18.17 15.10 -14.64
N LEU A 27 -17.50 15.21 -13.53
CA LEU A 27 -16.54 14.22 -13.08
C LEU A 27 -17.28 13.25 -12.16
N TYR A 28 -17.54 12.09 -12.70
CA TYR A 28 -17.67 10.87 -11.93
C TYR A 28 -16.36 10.75 -11.13
N VAL A 29 -16.42 11.00 -9.83
CA VAL A 29 -15.32 10.67 -8.93
C VAL A 29 -15.51 9.21 -8.58
N PRO A 30 -14.59 8.31 -8.98
CA PRO A 30 -14.63 6.94 -8.52
C PRO A 30 -14.55 6.92 -6.99
N GLN A 31 -15.28 6.03 -6.37
CA GLN A 31 -15.40 5.85 -4.91
C GLN A 31 -14.09 5.48 -4.19
N ASP A 32 -12.95 5.42 -4.87
CA ASP A 32 -11.71 4.83 -4.36
C ASP A 32 -10.83 5.74 -3.50
N HIS A 33 -11.21 7.01 -3.29
CA HIS A 33 -10.42 7.91 -2.44
C HIS A 33 -10.75 7.89 -0.93
N ALA A 34 -11.76 7.13 -0.50
CA ALA A 34 -12.05 6.96 0.93
C ALA A 34 -11.16 5.92 1.63
N ASP A 35 -10.49 5.05 0.87
CA ASP A 35 -9.66 3.96 1.44
C ASP A 35 -8.21 4.34 1.74
N LEU A 36 -7.75 5.52 1.32
CA LEU A 36 -6.35 5.93 1.54
C LEU A 36 -6.01 6.28 3.01
N ARG A 37 -6.99 6.31 3.91
CA ARG A 37 -6.72 6.47 5.36
C ARG A 37 -6.75 5.18 6.18
N ASN A 38 -7.25 4.07 5.64
CA ASN A 38 -7.39 2.81 6.37
C ASN A 38 -6.61 1.63 5.78
N ASN A 39 -5.90 1.78 4.67
CA ASN A 39 -5.08 0.72 4.06
C ASN A 39 -3.59 0.79 4.41
N ALA A 40 -3.23 1.45 5.50
CA ALA A 40 -1.90 1.30 6.11
C ALA A 40 -1.75 -0.02 6.90
N GLN A 41 -2.73 -0.93 6.81
CA GLN A 41 -2.64 -2.27 7.38
C GLN A 41 -2.77 -3.33 6.29
N GLY A 42 -1.77 -3.47 5.46
CA GLY A 42 -1.78 -4.53 4.46
C GLY A 42 -0.52 -4.53 3.60
N LYS A 43 0.54 -5.20 4.09
CA LYS A 43 1.68 -5.66 3.29
C LYS A 43 2.37 -4.60 2.42
N THR A 44 3.16 -3.76 3.03
CA THR A 44 4.38 -3.29 2.42
C THR A 44 5.49 -4.26 2.84
N GLU A 45 5.87 -5.15 1.94
CA GLU A 45 7.23 -5.67 1.94
C GLU A 45 8.13 -4.48 1.58
N GLN A 46 8.47 -3.70 2.58
CA GLN A 46 9.64 -2.83 2.50
C GLN A 46 10.83 -3.68 2.93
N PRO A 47 11.97 -3.61 2.23
CA PRO A 47 13.15 -4.26 2.71
C PRO A 47 13.55 -3.61 4.03
N PHE A 48 13.45 -4.37 5.10
CA PHE A 48 14.12 -4.06 6.35
C PHE A 48 15.57 -3.76 6.02
N PHE A 49 16.10 -2.67 6.59
CA PHE A 49 17.52 -2.47 6.68
C PHE A 49 18.15 -3.64 7.44
N VAL A 50 18.51 -4.67 6.71
CA VAL A 50 19.47 -5.65 7.22
C VAL A 50 20.81 -5.01 6.95
N ALA A 51 21.34 -4.33 7.96
CA ALA A 51 22.76 -4.03 8.02
C ALA A 51 23.47 -5.37 8.15
N ALA A 52 23.87 -5.95 7.03
CA ALA A 52 24.79 -7.04 7.01
C ALA A 52 26.14 -6.50 7.54
N ALA A 53 26.43 -6.80 8.80
CA ALA A 53 27.77 -6.76 9.33
C ALA A 53 28.54 -7.95 8.71
N ASP A 54 29.05 -7.76 7.50
CA ASP A 54 30.09 -8.61 6.93
C ASP A 54 31.44 -7.95 7.21
N GLY A 55 32.12 -8.50 8.17
CA GLY A 55 33.46 -8.08 8.54
C GLY A 55 34.25 -9.20 9.15
N MET A 56 35.09 -9.80 8.35
CA MET A 56 36.27 -10.55 8.65
C MET A 56 36.17 -12.07 8.76
N GLY A 57 36.76 -12.65 7.75
CA GLY A 57 37.17 -14.00 7.54
C GLY A 57 38.13 -14.58 8.54
N ASP A 58 38.22 -15.86 8.54
CA ASP A 58 39.47 -16.57 8.28
C ASP A 58 39.20 -18.03 7.93
N GLU A 59 40.01 -18.51 7.02
CA GLU A 59 40.09 -19.88 6.54
C GLU A 59 40.42 -20.90 7.66
N ALA A 60 39.76 -22.03 7.66
CA ALA A 60 40.45 -23.30 7.87
C ALA A 60 39.59 -24.50 7.47
N SER A 61 40.04 -25.11 6.43
CA SER A 61 40.12 -26.53 6.10
C SER A 61 39.06 -27.50 6.62
N GLY A 62 38.44 -28.14 5.64
CA GLY A 62 37.56 -29.29 5.81
C GLY A 62 38.22 -30.55 6.32
N GLU A 63 37.41 -31.39 6.94
CA GLU A 63 37.55 -32.83 6.86
C GLU A 63 36.17 -33.49 6.91
N LYS A 64 35.89 -34.23 5.85
CA LYS A 64 34.82 -35.20 5.78
C LYS A 64 35.17 -36.41 6.62
N VAL A 65 34.30 -36.82 7.53
CA VAL A 65 34.33 -38.19 8.05
C VAL A 65 33.02 -38.88 7.62
N SER A 66 33.22 -39.86 6.73
CA SER A 66 32.21 -40.82 6.33
C SER A 66 32.03 -41.89 7.42
N ALA A 67 30.76 -42.17 7.72
CA ALA A 67 30.42 -43.33 8.55
C ALA A 67 30.32 -44.57 7.66
N GLU A 68 31.22 -45.50 7.82
CA GLU A 68 31.09 -46.87 7.29
C GLU A 68 30.39 -47.76 8.34
N THR A 69 29.34 -48.39 7.91
CA THR A 69 28.67 -49.50 8.55
C THR A 69 29.47 -50.79 8.20
N THR A 70 29.89 -51.54 9.19
CA THR A 70 30.37 -52.90 8.99
C THR A 70 29.54 -53.88 9.82
N GLU A 71 28.81 -54.73 9.07
CA GLU A 71 28.28 -56.00 9.54
C GLU A 71 29.43 -56.96 9.81
N VAL A 72 29.37 -57.69 10.94
CA VAL A 72 30.14 -58.92 11.07
C VAL A 72 29.27 -60.05 11.65
N GLY A 73 29.22 -61.07 10.87
CA GLY A 73 28.43 -62.28 11.02
C GLY A 73 28.91 -63.28 12.04
N ASN A 74 28.01 -64.10 12.33
CA ASN A 74 27.93 -65.28 13.22
C ASN A 74 28.76 -66.42 12.73
N LYS A 75 29.50 -67.09 13.68
CA LYS A 75 29.86 -68.56 13.76
C LYS A 75 30.78 -68.72 14.92
N GLY A 76 30.61 -69.55 15.90
CA GLY A 76 30.12 -70.90 15.97
C GLY A 76 31.12 -71.72 16.91
N ASN A 77 30.57 -72.37 17.87
CA ASN A 77 31.00 -73.61 18.49
C ASN A 77 32.36 -73.74 19.29
N GLY A 78 32.21 -74.30 20.49
CA GLY A 78 33.18 -75.21 21.04
C GLY A 78 33.30 -75.17 22.56
N SER A 79 32.55 -76.03 23.24
CA SER A 79 32.77 -76.96 24.31
C SER A 79 33.69 -76.61 25.53
N ASN A 80 33.02 -76.78 26.63
CA ASN A 80 33.47 -77.48 27.87
C ASN A 80 34.89 -77.21 28.44
N ASP A 81 34.98 -76.77 29.71
CA ASP A 81 35.23 -77.68 30.83
C ASP A 81 35.21 -76.99 32.23
N PHE A 82 34.80 -77.79 33.16
CA PHE A 82 34.72 -77.54 34.59
C PHE A 82 36.01 -77.08 35.22
N ASN A 83 35.97 -76.24 36.24
CA ASN A 83 36.35 -76.65 37.61
C ASN A 83 36.15 -75.49 38.64
N ASP A 84 35.71 -75.99 39.78
CA ASP A 84 35.39 -75.50 41.05
C ASP A 84 36.25 -74.44 41.76
N ASN A 85 35.63 -73.92 42.77
CA ASN A 85 36.14 -73.29 44.00
C ASN A 85 36.53 -71.83 43.96
N GLU A 86 35.50 -70.97 44.16
CA GLU A 86 35.69 -69.66 44.80
C GLU A 86 34.70 -69.44 45.97
N ASN A 87 35.28 -69.19 47.11
CA ASN A 87 34.87 -68.84 48.44
C ASN A 87 33.59 -67.98 48.48
N PRO A 88 32.53 -68.37 49.25
CA PRO A 88 31.23 -67.69 49.35
C PRO A 88 31.32 -66.27 49.87
N LYS A 89 32.37 -65.83 50.51
CA LYS A 89 32.51 -64.41 50.95
C LYS A 89 32.87 -63.46 49.85
N ARG A 90 33.33 -63.94 48.70
CA ARG A 90 33.59 -63.07 47.50
C ARG A 90 32.37 -62.89 46.67
N TYR A 91 31.43 -63.79 46.64
CA TYR A 91 30.19 -63.74 45.98
C TYR A 91 29.26 -62.70 46.63
N GLN A 92 29.20 -62.68 47.96
CA GLN A 92 28.38 -61.67 48.68
C GLN A 92 28.92 -60.26 48.48
N LYS A 93 30.23 -60.03 48.39
CA LYS A 93 30.77 -58.70 48.06
C LYS A 93 30.46 -58.27 46.63
N LYS A 94 30.54 -59.22 45.66
CA LYS A 94 30.20 -58.90 44.27
C LYS A 94 28.69 -58.61 44.10
N VAL A 95 27.82 -59.33 44.80
CA VAL A 95 26.38 -59.07 44.79
C VAL A 95 26.04 -57.77 45.51
N ILE A 96 26.66 -57.41 46.59
CA ILE A 96 26.46 -56.15 47.31
C ILE A 96 26.97 -54.99 46.45
N ILE A 97 28.08 -55.08 45.75
CA ILE A 97 28.58 -54.06 44.84
C ILE A 97 27.64 -53.94 43.63
N ALA A 98 27.15 -55.04 43.05
CA ALA A 98 26.19 -55.04 42.00
C ALA A 98 24.85 -54.39 42.41
N VAL A 99 24.38 -54.68 43.64
CA VAL A 99 23.14 -54.04 44.17
C VAL A 99 23.36 -52.54 44.45
N ILE A 100 24.54 -52.16 44.96
CA ILE A 100 24.89 -50.76 45.19
C ILE A 100 25.00 -50.02 43.85
N CYS A 101 25.64 -50.62 42.84
CA CYS A 101 25.72 -50.03 41.48
C CYS A 101 24.34 -49.95 40.83
N ALA A 102 23.45 -50.95 40.98
CA ALA A 102 22.08 -50.90 40.50
C ALA A 102 21.24 -49.82 41.21
N LEU A 103 21.44 -49.68 42.56
CA LEU A 103 20.77 -48.62 43.33
C LEU A 103 21.29 -47.24 42.97
N LEU A 104 22.56 -47.06 42.71
CA LEU A 104 23.16 -45.82 42.24
C LEU A 104 22.67 -45.47 40.80
N LEU A 105 22.50 -46.50 39.95
CA LEU A 105 21.92 -46.34 38.62
C LEU A 105 20.44 -45.97 38.68
N VAL A 106 19.66 -46.59 39.56
CA VAL A 106 18.27 -46.25 39.81
C VAL A 106 18.15 -44.87 40.43
N ILE A 107 19.01 -44.50 41.38
CA ILE A 107 19.07 -43.14 41.94
C ILE A 107 19.51 -42.15 40.86
N GLY A 108 20.46 -42.47 39.99
CA GLY A 108 20.86 -41.65 38.85
C GLY A 108 19.72 -41.47 37.84
N ILE A 109 18.96 -42.54 37.56
CA ILE A 109 17.77 -42.50 36.71
C ILE A 109 16.64 -41.71 37.39
N LEU A 110 16.42 -41.91 38.71
CA LEU A 110 15.42 -41.16 39.49
C LEU A 110 15.80 -39.67 39.58
N VAL A 111 17.06 -39.32 39.75
CA VAL A 111 17.55 -37.94 39.72
C VAL A 111 17.42 -37.36 38.32
N CYS A 112 17.67 -38.14 37.26
CA CYS A 112 17.41 -37.73 35.88
C CYS A 112 15.94 -37.59 35.55
N ILE A 113 15.07 -38.48 36.11
CA ILE A 113 13.61 -38.40 35.99
C ILE A 113 13.08 -37.22 36.83
N LEU A 114 13.57 -37.04 38.07
CA LEU A 114 13.18 -35.89 38.91
C LEU A 114 13.73 -34.56 38.40
N SER A 115 14.86 -34.53 37.71
CA SER A 115 15.35 -33.33 37.01
C SER A 115 14.58 -33.04 35.74
N LYS A 116 13.92 -34.04 35.11
CA LYS A 116 13.03 -33.88 33.99
C LYS A 116 11.59 -33.53 34.39
N THR A 117 11.21 -33.68 35.67
CA THR A 117 9.82 -33.56 36.10
C THR A 117 9.47 -32.31 36.90
N SER A 118 10.34 -31.30 36.98
CA SER A 118 9.93 -29.99 37.51
C SER A 118 10.18 -28.87 36.51
N LYS A 119 9.62 -29.01 35.32
CA LYS A 119 9.37 -27.82 34.54
C LYS A 119 8.36 -26.97 35.31
N LYS A 120 8.85 -25.89 35.89
CA LYS A 120 7.98 -24.99 36.67
C LYS A 120 7.01 -24.35 35.71
N GLN A 121 5.73 -24.49 35.97
CA GLN A 121 4.67 -23.82 35.19
C GLN A 121 4.88 -22.32 35.29
N LEU A 122 4.77 -21.65 34.15
CA LEU A 122 4.77 -20.19 34.03
C LEU A 122 3.35 -19.74 33.82
N ASN A 123 2.90 -18.77 34.60
CA ASN A 123 1.62 -18.11 34.42
C ASN A 123 1.89 -16.61 34.26
N PHE A 124 1.29 -16.00 33.24
CA PHE A 124 1.27 -14.57 33.06
C PHE A 124 0.07 -13.96 33.74
N HIS A 125 0.14 -12.68 34.10
CA HIS A 125 -0.97 -11.96 34.73
C HIS A 125 -1.97 -11.47 33.67
N ASP A 126 -1.45 -11.03 32.51
CA ASP A 126 -2.25 -10.55 31.40
C ASP A 126 -2.51 -11.66 30.37
N ALA A 127 -3.79 -11.97 30.15
CA ALA A 127 -4.20 -13.00 29.20
C ALA A 127 -3.92 -12.59 27.73
N ALA A 128 -3.97 -11.30 27.40
CA ALA A 128 -3.63 -10.81 26.06
C ALA A 128 -2.14 -10.95 25.80
N PHE A 129 -1.31 -10.65 26.80
CA PHE A 129 0.13 -10.85 26.74
C PHE A 129 0.48 -12.34 26.59
N GLU A 130 -0.16 -13.22 27.40
CA GLU A 130 0.05 -14.67 27.29
C GLU A 130 -0.28 -15.16 25.87
N LYS A 131 -1.43 -14.76 25.34
CA LYS A 131 -1.83 -15.12 23.99
C LYS A 131 -0.82 -14.64 22.95
N ALA A 132 -0.36 -13.40 23.06
CA ALA A 132 0.63 -12.85 22.15
C ALA A 132 1.96 -13.63 22.19
N VAL A 133 2.42 -14.02 23.39
CA VAL A 133 3.64 -14.86 23.55
C VAL A 133 3.43 -16.23 22.94
N ARG A 134 2.27 -16.85 23.13
CA ARG A 134 1.96 -18.15 22.51
C ARG A 134 2.00 -18.07 20.99
N GLU A 135 1.36 -17.07 20.42
CA GLU A 135 1.38 -16.83 18.97
C GLU A 135 2.80 -16.57 18.44
N ALA A 136 3.59 -15.73 19.13
CA ALA A 136 4.96 -15.42 18.75
C ALA A 136 5.89 -16.65 18.76
N LEU A 137 5.62 -17.59 19.66
CA LEU A 137 6.43 -18.80 19.82
C LEU A 137 5.81 -20.03 19.12
N ASN A 138 4.69 -19.86 18.39
CA ASN A 138 3.93 -20.94 17.74
C ASN A 138 3.53 -22.07 18.70
N LEU A 139 3.10 -21.71 19.92
CA LEU A 139 2.65 -22.66 20.95
C LEU A 139 1.12 -22.80 20.89
N ALA A 140 0.62 -24.02 21.09
CA ALA A 140 -0.82 -24.26 21.15
C ALA A 140 -1.45 -23.67 22.43
N ASP A 141 -2.75 -23.33 22.36
CA ASP A 141 -3.48 -22.72 23.48
C ASP A 141 -3.53 -23.61 24.73
N ASP A 142 -3.53 -24.94 24.56
CA ASP A 142 -3.55 -25.95 25.62
C ASP A 142 -2.14 -26.43 26.05
N GLU A 143 -1.09 -25.95 25.41
CA GLU A 143 0.28 -26.31 25.77
C GLU A 143 0.68 -25.65 27.09
N MET A 144 1.25 -26.43 28.02
CA MET A 144 1.70 -25.91 29.32
C MET A 144 2.92 -24.99 29.12
N LEU A 145 2.79 -23.72 29.48
CA LEU A 145 3.93 -22.79 29.50
C LEU A 145 4.89 -23.16 30.62
N THR A 146 6.15 -23.25 30.27
CA THR A 146 7.21 -23.56 31.22
C THR A 146 8.26 -22.45 31.27
N THR A 147 9.01 -22.36 32.38
CA THR A 147 10.07 -21.35 32.54
C THR A 147 11.19 -21.45 31.50
N ASP A 148 11.20 -22.48 30.65
CA ASP A 148 12.19 -22.63 29.56
C ASP A 148 12.02 -21.51 28.50
N ILE A 149 10.78 -21.03 28.25
CA ILE A 149 10.54 -19.93 27.30
C ILE A 149 11.23 -18.61 27.75
N LEU A 150 11.51 -18.44 29.04
CA LEU A 150 12.19 -17.25 29.56
C LEU A 150 13.68 -17.19 29.18
N ARG A 151 14.19 -18.19 28.46
CA ARG A 151 15.57 -18.25 27.97
C ARG A 151 15.75 -17.75 26.55
N ILE A 152 14.67 -17.44 25.87
CA ILE A 152 14.73 -16.88 24.51
C ILE A 152 15.49 -15.57 24.52
N LYS A 153 16.10 -15.27 23.38
CA LYS A 153 16.87 -14.04 23.16
C LYS A 153 16.10 -13.01 22.34
N GLU A 154 15.16 -13.46 21.53
CA GLU A 154 14.39 -12.65 20.61
C GLU A 154 12.92 -12.90 20.85
N LEU A 155 12.12 -11.84 20.90
CA LEU A 155 10.67 -11.93 21.07
C LEU A 155 10.00 -10.84 20.24
N ASP A 156 9.12 -11.27 19.35
CA ASP A 156 8.29 -10.40 18.52
C ASP A 156 6.84 -10.45 18.99
N LEU A 157 6.38 -9.34 19.55
CA LEU A 157 5.00 -9.10 20.00
C LEU A 157 4.32 -8.01 19.17
N SER A 158 4.79 -7.77 17.95
CA SER A 158 4.25 -6.70 17.11
C SER A 158 2.80 -6.97 16.68
N GLY A 159 1.99 -5.90 16.61
CA GLY A 159 0.62 -5.97 16.09
C GLY A 159 -0.38 -6.79 16.91
N LYS A 160 -0.11 -7.02 18.19
CA LYS A 160 -0.95 -7.86 19.07
C LYS A 160 -2.01 -7.08 19.85
N LYS A 161 -2.13 -5.77 19.62
CA LYS A 161 -3.06 -4.86 20.34
C LYS A 161 -2.83 -4.84 21.85
N LEU A 162 -1.57 -4.97 22.27
CA LEU A 162 -1.17 -4.93 23.66
C LEU A 162 -1.14 -3.48 24.18
N SER A 163 -1.62 -3.27 25.41
CA SER A 163 -1.44 -2.02 26.16
C SER A 163 -0.62 -2.25 27.45
N ASP A 164 -0.59 -3.48 27.96
CA ASP A 164 0.19 -3.89 29.14
C ASP A 164 1.22 -4.95 28.73
N ILE A 165 2.48 -4.72 29.12
CA ILE A 165 3.60 -5.65 28.94
C ILE A 165 4.33 -5.96 30.27
N SER A 166 3.67 -5.79 31.41
CA SER A 166 4.31 -5.96 32.72
C SER A 166 4.97 -7.33 32.91
N ASP A 167 4.40 -8.38 32.33
CA ASP A 167 4.92 -9.75 32.38
C ASP A 167 6.24 -9.94 31.61
N ILE A 168 6.63 -9.02 30.70
CA ILE A 168 7.88 -9.09 29.95
C ILE A 168 9.11 -9.07 30.88
N ALA A 169 8.99 -8.50 32.09
CA ALA A 169 10.06 -8.42 33.08
C ALA A 169 10.66 -9.78 33.46
N SER A 170 9.96 -10.88 33.17
CA SER A 170 10.42 -12.24 33.38
C SER A 170 11.47 -12.71 32.36
N PHE A 171 11.52 -12.12 31.16
CA PHE A 171 12.34 -12.54 30.03
C PHE A 171 13.76 -11.95 30.05
N LYS A 172 14.48 -12.12 31.14
CA LYS A 172 15.80 -11.48 31.41
C LYS A 172 16.93 -11.83 30.45
N LYS A 173 16.69 -12.72 29.48
CA LYS A 173 17.69 -13.14 28.49
C LYS A 173 17.50 -12.50 27.13
N LEU A 174 16.42 -11.69 26.97
CA LEU A 174 16.18 -11.00 25.72
C LEU A 174 17.33 -10.06 25.36
N THR A 175 17.72 -10.15 24.11
CA THR A 175 18.64 -9.25 23.42
C THR A 175 17.90 -8.40 22.41
N THR A 176 16.83 -8.92 21.79
CA THR A 176 15.99 -8.24 20.79
C THR A 176 14.54 -8.35 21.22
N LEU A 177 13.84 -7.22 21.26
CA LEU A 177 12.41 -7.12 21.59
C LEU A 177 11.72 -6.22 20.58
N ASN A 178 10.69 -6.76 19.91
CA ASN A 178 9.78 -6.01 19.07
C ASN A 178 8.41 -5.93 19.75
N ILE A 179 7.98 -4.72 20.09
CA ILE A 179 6.65 -4.39 20.65
C ILE A 179 5.94 -3.35 19.78
N SER A 180 6.31 -3.25 18.52
CA SER A 180 5.75 -2.27 17.59
C SER A 180 4.29 -2.54 17.26
N SER A 181 3.58 -1.52 16.74
CA SER A 181 2.20 -1.63 16.28
C SER A 181 1.23 -2.14 17.37
N ASN A 182 1.38 -1.60 18.58
CA ASN A 182 0.55 -1.87 19.74
C ASN A 182 -0.02 -0.55 20.33
N GLU A 183 -0.49 -0.57 21.55
CA GLU A 183 -0.98 0.60 22.29
C GLU A 183 -0.17 0.80 23.60
N ILE A 184 1.13 0.45 23.58
CA ILE A 184 2.01 0.42 24.75
C ILE A 184 2.57 1.82 25.00
N SER A 185 2.22 2.39 26.15
CA SER A 185 2.78 3.65 26.65
C SER A 185 3.69 3.47 27.85
N ASP A 186 3.54 2.42 28.65
CA ASP A 186 4.37 2.11 29.81
C ASP A 186 5.38 1.01 29.48
N ILE A 187 6.67 1.33 29.64
CA ILE A 187 7.79 0.39 29.44
C ILE A 187 8.56 0.11 30.73
N SER A 188 8.00 0.42 31.90
CA SER A 188 8.65 0.22 33.20
C SER A 188 9.13 -1.21 33.42
N ALA A 189 8.39 -2.19 32.89
CA ALA A 189 8.72 -3.61 32.94
C ALA A 189 10.04 -3.97 32.23
N LEU A 190 10.55 -3.11 31.32
CA LEU A 190 11.81 -3.32 30.61
C LEU A 190 13.04 -2.99 31.49
N GLU A 191 12.89 -2.29 32.61
CA GLU A 191 14.01 -1.75 33.41
C GLU A 191 15.10 -2.79 33.71
N ASN A 192 14.69 -4.04 33.94
CA ASN A 192 15.60 -5.14 34.30
C ASN A 192 16.06 -6.00 33.13
N LEU A 193 15.66 -5.69 31.90
CA LEU A 193 16.07 -6.43 30.70
C LEU A 193 17.43 -5.93 30.18
N THR A 194 18.42 -5.92 31.04
CA THR A 194 19.75 -5.30 30.81
C THR A 194 20.58 -5.97 29.70
N ASN A 195 20.12 -7.10 29.16
CA ASN A 195 20.75 -7.75 28.00
C ASN A 195 20.23 -7.20 26.67
N LEU A 196 19.15 -6.38 26.66
CA LEU A 196 18.62 -5.80 25.43
C LEU A 196 19.66 -4.96 24.71
N THR A 197 19.85 -5.30 23.43
CA THR A 197 20.66 -4.57 22.45
C THR A 197 19.78 -3.86 21.43
N GLU A 198 18.57 -4.39 21.19
CA GLU A 198 17.62 -3.87 20.21
C GLU A 198 16.22 -3.81 20.79
N LEU A 199 15.58 -2.65 20.65
CA LEU A 199 14.18 -2.39 21.03
C LEU A 199 13.46 -1.69 19.89
N ASP A 200 12.41 -2.33 19.37
CA ASP A 200 11.43 -1.71 18.50
C ASP A 200 10.16 -1.38 19.29
N TRP A 201 9.91 -0.07 19.44
CA TRP A 201 8.73 0.49 20.11
C TRP A 201 7.99 1.45 19.17
N SER A 202 8.06 1.20 17.88
CA SER A 202 7.40 2.02 16.84
C SER A 202 5.89 1.81 16.83
N SER A 203 5.14 2.74 16.25
CA SER A 203 3.70 2.64 16.05
C SER A 203 2.90 2.37 17.34
N ASN A 204 3.20 3.11 18.41
CA ASN A 204 2.55 2.94 19.73
C ASN A 204 1.79 4.18 20.24
N LYS A 205 1.59 5.21 19.39
CA LYS A 205 0.89 6.46 19.74
C LYS A 205 1.52 7.23 20.93
N ILE A 206 2.85 7.15 21.07
CA ILE A 206 3.59 7.84 22.13
C ILE A 206 3.65 9.34 21.79
N GLY A 207 3.18 10.21 22.69
CA GLY A 207 3.20 11.66 22.47
C GLY A 207 4.47 12.33 22.96
N VAL A 208 5.01 11.88 24.09
CA VAL A 208 6.20 12.48 24.75
C VAL A 208 7.07 11.39 25.36
N ILE A 209 8.36 11.45 25.14
CA ILE A 209 9.34 10.62 25.85
C ILE A 209 9.66 11.33 27.19
N ASN A 210 8.97 10.93 28.24
CA ASN A 210 9.11 11.51 29.57
C ASN A 210 10.33 10.98 30.36
N ASP A 211 10.62 11.56 31.53
CA ASP A 211 11.76 11.16 32.38
C ASP A 211 11.68 9.70 32.87
N GLU A 212 10.46 9.15 33.01
CA GLU A 212 10.24 7.76 33.41
C GLU A 212 10.67 6.80 32.29
N HIS A 213 10.23 7.03 31.07
CA HIS A 213 10.68 6.29 29.88
C HIS A 213 12.21 6.32 29.77
N VAL A 214 12.80 7.49 29.96
CA VAL A 214 14.26 7.67 29.89
C VAL A 214 14.98 6.95 31.00
N SER A 215 14.44 6.94 32.22
CA SER A 215 15.02 6.15 33.32
C SER A 215 15.12 4.68 32.96
N VAL A 216 14.05 4.13 32.38
CA VAL A 216 14.03 2.74 31.89
C VAL A 216 15.05 2.55 30.76
N LEU A 217 15.01 3.37 29.72
CA LEU A 217 15.94 3.25 28.59
C LEU A 217 17.41 3.38 29.02
N ARG A 218 17.71 4.21 30.03
CA ARG A 218 19.08 4.31 30.62
C ARG A 218 19.52 3.06 31.37
N SER A 219 18.58 2.28 31.93
CA SER A 219 18.91 1.03 32.59
C SER A 219 19.38 -0.04 31.60
N LEU A 220 18.93 0.07 30.32
CA LEU A 220 19.28 -0.80 29.22
C LEU A 220 20.67 -0.46 28.66
N LYS A 221 21.71 -0.69 29.45
CA LYS A 221 23.10 -0.24 29.17
C LYS A 221 23.68 -0.82 27.88
N ASN A 222 23.14 -1.94 27.38
CA ASN A 222 23.60 -2.59 26.16
C ASN A 222 22.79 -2.17 24.94
N LEU A 223 21.78 -1.29 25.08
CA LEU A 223 20.92 -0.87 24.00
C LEU A 223 21.72 -0.10 22.94
N GLN A 224 21.72 -0.59 21.72
CA GLN A 224 22.41 -0.07 20.55
C GLN A 224 21.45 0.37 19.45
N VAL A 225 20.32 -0.31 19.32
CA VAL A 225 19.29 -0.05 18.32
C VAL A 225 17.98 0.31 19.02
N LEU A 226 17.43 1.48 18.71
CA LEU A 226 16.14 1.95 19.21
C LEU A 226 15.30 2.48 18.05
N ASN A 227 14.13 1.86 17.86
CA ASN A 227 13.13 2.31 16.92
C ASN A 227 11.94 2.93 17.66
N LEU A 228 11.64 4.20 17.38
CA LEU A 228 10.53 4.99 17.89
C LEU A 228 9.69 5.60 16.76
N GLY A 229 9.81 5.09 15.54
CA GLY A 229 9.09 5.59 14.39
C GLY A 229 7.56 5.45 14.52
N TYR A 230 6.82 6.18 13.69
CA TYR A 230 5.36 6.12 13.65
C TYR A 230 4.69 6.30 15.02
N ASN A 231 5.13 7.32 15.75
CA ASN A 231 4.53 7.73 16.99
C ASN A 231 4.04 9.21 16.86
N ASN A 232 3.64 9.83 17.94
CA ASN A 232 3.28 11.25 17.94
C ASN A 232 4.28 12.09 18.74
N ILE A 233 5.55 11.65 18.77
CA ILE A 233 6.59 12.23 19.62
C ILE A 233 6.93 13.63 19.14
N SER A 234 6.84 14.60 20.05
CA SER A 234 7.23 15.99 19.80
C SER A 234 8.47 16.44 20.62
N ASP A 235 8.75 15.79 21.74
CA ASP A 235 9.88 16.10 22.61
C ASP A 235 10.77 14.87 22.81
N ILE A 236 12.03 14.98 22.42
CA ILE A 236 13.08 13.98 22.55
C ILE A 236 14.24 14.41 23.46
N SER A 237 14.06 15.50 24.25
CA SER A 237 15.13 16.10 25.09
C SER A 237 15.82 15.07 25.98
N ALA A 238 15.07 14.12 26.45
CA ALA A 238 15.50 13.08 27.34
C ALA A 238 16.38 12.00 26.66
N LEU A 239 16.27 11.77 25.33
CA LEU A 239 17.08 10.79 24.62
C LEU A 239 18.59 11.11 24.60
N GLY A 240 18.98 12.38 24.78
CA GLY A 240 20.39 12.82 24.77
C GLY A 240 21.31 12.12 25.78
N SER A 241 20.74 11.33 26.69
CA SER A 241 21.50 10.56 27.69
C SER A 241 21.87 9.14 27.20
N LEU A 242 21.29 8.62 26.10
CA LEU A 242 21.47 7.26 25.58
C LEU A 242 22.73 7.17 24.71
N LYS A 243 23.89 7.36 25.31
CA LYS A 243 25.18 7.51 24.61
C LYS A 243 25.68 6.26 23.88
N ASN A 244 25.10 5.09 24.15
CA ASN A 244 25.53 3.82 23.54
C ASN A 244 24.78 3.50 22.23
N LEU A 245 23.75 4.28 21.89
CA LEU A 245 22.99 4.07 20.66
C LEU A 245 23.90 4.22 19.44
N GLN A 246 23.74 3.29 18.51
CA GLN A 246 24.37 3.25 17.20
C GLN A 246 23.35 3.47 16.09
N VAL A 247 22.12 2.96 16.28
CA VAL A 247 21.00 3.12 15.36
C VAL A 247 19.82 3.73 16.11
N LEU A 248 19.29 4.83 15.59
CA LEU A 248 18.11 5.50 16.13
C LEU A 248 17.15 5.83 14.98
N ASN A 249 15.96 5.29 15.06
CA ASN A 249 14.87 5.63 14.17
C ASN A 249 13.81 6.47 14.90
N LEU A 250 13.49 7.64 14.34
CA LEU A 250 12.51 8.62 14.82
C LEU A 250 11.55 9.06 13.70
N ASP A 251 11.44 8.29 12.61
CA ASP A 251 10.61 8.64 11.47
C ASP A 251 9.12 8.78 11.84
N PHE A 252 8.37 9.52 11.01
CA PHE A 252 6.92 9.69 11.19
C PHE A 252 6.53 10.11 12.62
N ASN A 253 7.09 11.25 13.08
CA ASN A 253 6.79 11.86 14.38
C ASN A 253 6.46 13.36 14.22
N ASN A 254 6.32 14.09 15.32
CA ASN A 254 6.04 15.53 15.33
C ASN A 254 7.24 16.35 15.85
N ILE A 255 8.46 15.83 15.67
CA ILE A 255 9.68 16.41 16.23
C ILE A 255 10.07 17.66 15.46
N SER A 256 10.37 18.75 16.19
CA SER A 256 10.92 19.98 15.62
C SER A 256 12.30 20.35 16.21
N ASP A 257 12.57 19.98 17.46
CA ASP A 257 13.85 20.22 18.15
C ASP A 257 14.61 18.90 18.33
N ILE A 258 15.79 18.83 17.71
CA ILE A 258 16.71 17.69 17.80
C ILE A 258 17.99 17.99 18.60
N SER A 259 18.03 19.07 19.39
CA SER A 259 19.20 19.48 20.15
C SER A 259 19.75 18.38 21.07
N ALA A 260 18.86 17.52 21.60
CA ALA A 260 19.25 16.39 22.44
C ALA A 260 20.20 15.40 21.75
N LEU A 261 20.10 15.24 20.44
CA LEU A 261 20.90 14.28 19.68
C LEU A 261 22.40 14.64 19.67
N GLU A 262 22.76 15.91 19.92
CA GLU A 262 24.15 16.37 19.99
C GLU A 262 25.06 15.51 20.87
N ASN A 263 24.46 14.87 21.89
CA ASN A 263 25.19 14.09 22.89
C ASN A 263 25.31 12.59 22.57
N ILE A 264 24.62 12.08 21.52
CA ILE A 264 24.60 10.66 21.16
C ILE A 264 25.65 10.39 20.06
N THR A 265 26.92 10.68 20.36
CA THR A 265 27.99 10.71 19.37
C THR A 265 28.40 9.37 18.76
N ASN A 266 27.86 8.24 19.27
CA ASN A 266 28.13 6.92 18.73
C ASN A 266 27.18 6.50 17.60
N LEU A 267 26.20 7.35 17.25
CA LEU A 267 25.26 7.05 16.16
C LEU A 267 26.01 6.84 14.83
N GLN A 268 25.63 5.76 14.16
CA GLN A 268 26.08 5.35 12.84
C GLN A 268 24.93 5.51 11.82
N THR A 269 23.71 5.16 12.22
CA THR A 269 22.49 5.33 11.44
C THR A 269 21.48 6.16 12.21
N LEU A 270 20.94 7.19 11.57
CA LEU A 270 19.92 8.09 12.12
C LEU A 270 18.86 8.35 11.07
N ASN A 271 17.62 7.99 11.40
CA ASN A 271 16.45 8.31 10.60
C ASN A 271 15.59 9.36 11.34
N LEU A 272 15.37 10.49 10.71
CA LEU A 272 14.56 11.63 11.17
C LEU A 272 13.44 11.97 10.16
N SER A 273 13.17 11.11 9.20
CA SER A 273 12.23 11.40 8.12
C SER A 273 10.82 11.67 8.62
N SER A 274 10.03 12.41 7.83
CA SER A 274 8.62 12.71 8.11
C SER A 274 8.41 13.32 9.51
N ASN A 275 9.07 14.44 9.75
CA ASN A 275 8.98 15.24 10.98
C ASN A 275 8.74 16.73 10.67
N ASN A 276 8.89 17.59 11.66
CA ASN A 276 8.77 19.05 11.52
C ASN A 276 10.10 19.79 11.72
N ILE A 277 11.22 19.12 11.40
CA ILE A 277 12.57 19.63 11.65
C ILE A 277 12.92 20.70 10.62
N ASN A 278 13.42 21.85 11.08
CA ASN A 278 13.92 22.93 10.25
C ASN A 278 15.38 23.32 10.58
N ASP A 279 15.93 22.85 11.70
CA ASP A 279 17.31 23.06 12.12
C ASP A 279 18.00 21.73 12.43
N ILE A 280 19.10 21.47 11.73
CA ILE A 280 19.92 20.26 11.85
C ILE A 280 21.28 20.51 12.53
N SER A 281 21.50 21.68 13.13
CA SER A 281 22.77 22.07 13.74
C SER A 281 23.28 21.09 14.81
N ALA A 282 22.37 20.43 15.54
CA ALA A 282 22.67 19.41 16.53
C ALA A 282 23.45 18.22 16.00
N LEU A 283 23.34 17.92 14.70
CA LEU A 283 24.03 16.77 14.08
C LEU A 283 25.53 16.98 13.91
N LYS A 284 26.07 18.19 14.14
CA LYS A 284 27.47 18.54 13.88
C LYS A 284 28.48 17.67 14.62
N LYS A 285 28.11 17.13 15.79
CA LYS A 285 28.98 16.27 16.60
C LYS A 285 28.87 14.78 16.26
N LEU A 286 27.90 14.39 15.43
CA LEU A 286 27.64 12.99 15.10
C LEU A 286 28.56 12.50 13.96
N THR A 287 29.86 12.65 14.14
CA THR A 287 30.85 12.39 13.10
C THR A 287 31.03 10.91 12.74
N ASN A 288 30.42 10.01 13.52
CA ASN A 288 30.38 8.57 13.23
C ASN A 288 29.26 8.16 12.27
N LEU A 289 28.34 9.07 11.90
CA LEU A 289 27.26 8.76 10.99
C LEU A 289 27.78 8.28 9.64
N THR A 290 27.26 7.13 9.24
CA THR A 290 27.43 6.50 7.92
C THR A 290 26.15 6.61 7.08
N GLU A 291 24.99 6.66 7.78
CA GLU A 291 23.67 6.76 7.16
C GLU A 291 22.85 7.82 7.85
N LEU A 292 22.24 8.70 7.09
CA LEU A 292 21.40 9.78 7.60
C LEU A 292 20.24 10.00 6.65
N ASP A 293 19.04 9.92 7.21
CA ASP A 293 17.78 10.25 6.54
C ASP A 293 17.07 11.37 7.29
N TRP A 294 16.79 12.48 6.61
CA TRP A 294 15.94 13.56 7.09
C TRP A 294 14.93 14.01 6.04
N SER A 295 14.52 13.09 5.19
CA SER A 295 13.50 13.35 4.17
C SER A 295 12.18 13.80 4.78
N ASP A 296 11.34 14.43 3.96
CA ASP A 296 10.00 14.89 4.36
C ASP A 296 10.02 15.71 5.66
N ASN A 297 10.81 16.78 5.64
CA ASN A 297 10.93 17.75 6.73
C ASN A 297 10.71 19.19 6.19
N LYS A 298 11.01 20.20 6.99
CA LYS A 298 10.81 21.60 6.62
C LYS A 298 12.14 22.33 6.40
N ILE A 299 13.14 21.63 5.88
CA ILE A 299 14.46 22.19 5.63
C ILE A 299 14.45 22.90 4.27
N GLY A 300 14.23 24.22 4.27
CA GLY A 300 14.12 24.99 3.02
C GLY A 300 15.47 25.39 2.43
N VAL A 301 16.32 26.05 3.19
CA VAL A 301 17.59 26.60 2.69
C VAL A 301 18.76 26.00 3.46
N ILE A 302 19.67 25.35 2.73
CA ILE A 302 20.97 24.94 3.31
C ILE A 302 21.82 26.20 3.49
N ASN A 303 21.88 26.73 4.73
CA ASN A 303 22.66 27.89 5.12
C ASN A 303 24.14 27.53 5.41
N ASP A 304 24.98 28.54 5.73
CA ASP A 304 26.42 28.33 6.00
C ASP A 304 26.66 27.40 7.23
N GLU A 305 25.75 27.37 8.17
CA GLU A 305 25.83 26.50 9.34
C GLU A 305 25.58 25.05 8.95
N HIS A 306 24.54 24.78 8.14
CA HIS A 306 24.27 23.47 7.56
C HIS A 306 25.43 23.00 6.67
N VAL A 307 26.07 23.91 5.91
CA VAL A 307 27.29 23.64 5.15
C VAL A 307 28.44 23.17 6.04
N SER A 308 28.67 23.87 7.15
CA SER A 308 29.72 23.52 8.12
C SER A 308 29.46 22.17 8.78
N LEU A 309 28.17 21.88 9.09
CA LEU A 309 27.73 20.61 9.62
C LEU A 309 28.01 19.47 8.63
N LEU A 310 27.49 19.57 7.39
CA LEU A 310 27.67 18.53 6.37
C LEU A 310 29.16 18.23 6.14
N ARG A 311 30.03 19.24 6.12
CA ARG A 311 31.49 19.07 6.05
C ARG A 311 32.10 18.29 7.21
N SER A 312 31.43 18.23 8.38
CA SER A 312 31.90 17.45 9.52
C SER A 312 31.59 15.96 9.40
N LEU A 313 30.54 15.57 8.64
CA LEU A 313 30.05 14.21 8.50
C LEU A 313 30.81 13.42 7.41
N LYS A 314 32.12 13.36 7.55
CA LYS A 314 33.00 12.77 6.50
C LYS A 314 32.85 11.27 6.29
N ASN A 315 32.25 10.57 7.27
CA ASN A 315 32.05 9.11 7.17
C ASN A 315 30.74 8.72 6.46
N LEU A 316 29.92 9.71 6.09
CA LEU A 316 28.63 9.49 5.50
C LEU A 316 28.75 8.77 4.15
N GLN A 317 28.02 7.67 4.02
CA GLN A 317 27.97 6.84 2.80
C GLN A 317 26.56 6.91 2.16
N THR A 318 25.52 7.04 2.98
CA THR A 318 24.13 7.19 2.54
C THR A 318 23.54 8.47 3.12
N LEU A 319 22.97 9.31 2.27
CA LEU A 319 22.27 10.54 2.66
C LEU A 319 20.96 10.63 1.88
N VAL A 320 19.85 10.71 2.63
CA VAL A 320 18.51 10.92 2.09
C VAL A 320 18.00 12.27 2.56
N MET A 321 17.61 13.12 1.60
CA MET A 321 17.15 14.50 1.83
C MET A 321 15.93 14.81 0.96
N SER A 322 15.20 13.78 0.54
CA SER A 322 14.03 13.94 -0.36
C SER A 322 12.89 14.71 0.29
N SER A 323 11.98 15.22 -0.51
CA SER A 323 10.74 15.87 -0.05
C SER A 323 10.99 16.98 0.97
N ASN A 324 11.92 17.88 0.64
CA ASN A 324 12.19 19.11 1.36
C ASN A 324 12.00 20.30 0.40
N GLU A 325 12.34 21.49 0.80
CA GLU A 325 12.30 22.68 -0.08
C GLU A 325 13.71 23.12 -0.54
N ILE A 326 14.64 22.16 -0.64
CA ILE A 326 16.06 22.43 -0.86
C ILE A 326 16.28 22.94 -2.29
N SER A 327 16.96 24.07 -2.43
CA SER A 327 17.36 24.64 -3.73
C SER A 327 18.86 24.75 -3.92
N ASN A 328 19.65 24.84 -2.86
CA ASN A 328 21.10 24.99 -2.91
C ASN A 328 21.80 23.78 -2.26
N ILE A 329 22.59 23.05 -3.02
CA ILE A 329 23.32 21.86 -2.58
C ILE A 329 24.85 22.03 -2.68
N SER A 330 25.36 23.27 -2.73
CA SER A 330 26.78 23.53 -2.89
C SER A 330 27.67 22.87 -1.81
N ALA A 331 27.14 22.69 -0.61
CA ALA A 331 27.81 22.03 0.51
C ALA A 331 28.09 20.54 0.31
N LEU A 332 27.28 19.86 -0.48
CA LEU A 332 27.38 18.40 -0.66
C LEU A 332 28.66 17.99 -1.39
N GLY A 333 29.27 18.90 -2.15
CA GLY A 333 30.49 18.59 -2.92
C GLY A 333 31.70 18.12 -2.10
N ASP A 334 31.66 18.31 -0.78
CA ASP A 334 32.73 17.88 0.14
C ASP A 334 32.51 16.47 0.73
N LEU A 335 31.32 15.87 0.53
CA LEU A 335 30.95 14.54 1.04
C LEU A 335 31.43 13.43 0.08
N THR A 336 32.71 13.37 -0.18
CA THR A 336 33.30 12.50 -1.24
C THR A 336 33.21 11.00 -0.94
N ASN A 337 32.82 10.58 0.26
CA ASN A 337 32.61 9.19 0.64
C ASN A 337 31.20 8.66 0.35
N LEU A 338 30.28 9.54 -0.09
CA LEU A 338 28.91 9.13 -0.43
C LEU A 338 28.91 8.10 -1.55
N ARG A 339 28.09 7.07 -1.33
CA ARG A 339 27.76 5.98 -2.26
C ARG A 339 26.33 6.06 -2.73
N SER A 340 25.42 6.52 -1.85
CA SER A 340 24.01 6.72 -2.15
C SER A 340 23.60 8.12 -1.72
N LEU A 341 22.92 8.83 -2.61
CA LEU A 341 22.39 10.16 -2.37
C LEU A 341 21.01 10.28 -2.99
N ASP A 342 20.03 10.60 -2.16
CA ASP A 342 18.67 10.90 -2.57
C ASP A 342 18.36 12.38 -2.28
N LEU A 343 18.02 13.10 -3.32
CA LEU A 343 17.65 14.51 -3.34
C LEU A 343 16.30 14.72 -4.07
N SER A 344 15.52 13.68 -4.22
CA SER A 344 14.25 13.72 -4.92
C SER A 344 13.24 14.70 -4.29
N GLU A 345 12.25 15.13 -5.07
CA GLU A 345 11.15 15.99 -4.61
C GLU A 345 11.64 17.26 -3.89
N ASN A 346 12.57 17.99 -4.52
CA ASN A 346 13.11 19.24 -4.03
C ASN A 346 12.96 20.38 -5.06
N SER A 347 13.63 21.51 -4.87
CA SER A 347 13.61 22.65 -5.80
C SER A 347 14.98 22.92 -6.43
N ILE A 348 15.78 21.87 -6.63
CA ILE A 348 17.18 21.96 -7.08
C ILE A 348 17.21 22.24 -8.60
N SER A 349 18.04 23.21 -9.00
CA SER A 349 18.32 23.50 -10.42
C SER A 349 19.80 23.39 -10.76
N ASP A 350 20.69 23.62 -9.80
CA ASP A 350 22.15 23.58 -9.98
C ASP A 350 22.79 22.40 -9.23
N ILE A 351 23.33 21.44 -9.99
CA ILE A 351 23.94 20.22 -9.48
C ILE A 351 25.48 20.20 -9.64
N ARG A 352 26.13 21.33 -9.92
CA ARG A 352 27.58 21.37 -10.16
C ARG A 352 28.41 20.81 -9.02
N ALA A 353 27.93 20.96 -7.77
CA ALA A 353 28.59 20.44 -6.58
C ALA A 353 28.73 18.92 -6.60
N LEU A 354 27.78 18.19 -7.18
CA LEU A 354 27.80 16.73 -7.22
C LEU A 354 28.98 16.17 -8.04
N GLY A 355 29.58 16.98 -8.91
CA GLY A 355 30.70 16.52 -9.77
C GLY A 355 31.95 16.05 -9.02
N ASN A 356 32.06 16.28 -7.70
CA ASN A 356 33.14 15.79 -6.86
C ASN A 356 32.84 14.43 -6.20
N LEU A 357 31.58 13.96 -6.21
CA LEU A 357 31.11 12.76 -5.53
C LEU A 357 31.35 11.52 -6.39
N THR A 358 32.57 11.29 -6.81
CA THR A 358 32.93 10.25 -7.79
C THR A 358 32.74 8.82 -7.30
N ASN A 359 32.51 8.61 -6.00
CA ASN A 359 32.22 7.30 -5.41
C ASN A 359 30.73 6.93 -5.43
N LEU A 360 29.85 7.84 -5.87
CA LEU A 360 28.41 7.57 -5.95
C LEU A 360 28.12 6.37 -6.86
N ARG A 361 27.26 5.49 -6.36
CA ARG A 361 26.69 4.34 -7.06
C ARG A 361 25.19 4.52 -7.31
N SER A 362 24.48 5.16 -6.39
CA SER A 362 23.08 5.50 -6.53
C SER A 362 22.88 7.00 -6.35
N LEU A 363 22.15 7.61 -7.27
CA LEU A 363 21.79 9.02 -7.22
C LEU A 363 20.35 9.20 -7.69
N ASP A 364 19.52 9.72 -6.78
CA ASP A 364 18.15 10.13 -7.09
C ASP A 364 18.07 11.66 -7.08
N LEU A 365 17.60 12.23 -8.17
CA LEU A 365 17.38 13.66 -8.39
C LEU A 365 15.97 13.90 -8.97
N SER A 366 15.08 12.93 -8.90
CA SER A 366 13.72 13.02 -9.43
C SER A 366 12.92 14.15 -8.79
N GLY A 367 11.92 14.68 -9.47
CA GLY A 367 11.03 15.71 -8.93
C GLY A 367 11.74 17.04 -8.61
N ASN A 368 12.66 17.49 -9.46
CA ASN A 368 13.40 18.73 -9.28
C ASN A 368 13.24 19.72 -10.47
N LYS A 369 14.06 20.74 -10.54
CA LYS A 369 14.02 21.78 -11.61
C LYS A 369 15.31 21.76 -12.45
N ILE A 370 15.93 20.59 -12.57
CA ILE A 370 17.24 20.43 -13.20
C ILE A 370 17.08 20.47 -14.74
N SER A 371 17.94 21.25 -15.41
CA SER A 371 18.02 21.29 -16.87
C SER A 371 19.42 20.97 -17.39
N ASP A 372 20.48 21.31 -16.64
CA ASP A 372 21.88 21.04 -16.99
C ASP A 372 22.45 19.88 -16.15
N ILE A 373 22.73 18.76 -16.81
CA ILE A 373 23.32 17.57 -16.20
C ILE A 373 24.79 17.34 -16.63
N THR A 374 25.44 18.34 -17.19
CA THR A 374 26.83 18.21 -17.74
C THR A 374 27.84 17.76 -16.69
N THR A 375 27.60 18.05 -15.43
CA THR A 375 28.46 17.64 -14.30
C THR A 375 28.47 16.14 -14.07
N LEU A 376 27.36 15.42 -14.37
CA LEU A 376 27.22 13.97 -14.14
C LEU A 376 28.20 13.12 -14.91
N LYS A 377 28.78 13.64 -16.02
CA LYS A 377 29.81 12.92 -16.80
C LYS A 377 31.05 12.51 -16.00
N LYS A 378 31.22 13.03 -14.78
CA LYS A 378 32.32 12.72 -13.87
C LYS A 378 31.99 11.51 -12.96
N LEU A 379 30.75 11.16 -12.79
CA LEU A 379 30.28 10.16 -11.83
C LEU A 379 30.28 8.76 -12.44
N MET A 380 31.45 8.32 -12.87
CA MET A 380 31.60 7.07 -13.65
C MET A 380 31.32 5.79 -12.85
N SER A 381 31.16 5.88 -11.52
CA SER A 381 30.82 4.74 -10.63
C SER A 381 29.33 4.48 -10.51
N LEU A 382 28.47 5.36 -11.07
CA LEU A 382 27.01 5.23 -10.97
C LEU A 382 26.51 3.93 -11.60
N GLN A 383 25.66 3.26 -10.85
CA GLN A 383 24.91 2.06 -11.24
C GLN A 383 23.43 2.36 -11.38
N THR A 384 22.90 3.23 -10.51
CA THR A 384 21.50 3.68 -10.52
C THR A 384 21.46 5.20 -10.60
N LEU A 385 20.66 5.73 -11.53
CA LEU A 385 20.43 7.16 -11.69
C LEU A 385 18.97 7.42 -11.99
N ASP A 386 18.33 8.18 -11.11
CA ASP A 386 16.97 8.69 -11.34
C ASP A 386 17.00 10.21 -11.57
N LEU A 387 16.41 10.63 -12.67
CA LEU A 387 16.26 12.02 -13.13
C LEU A 387 14.83 12.31 -13.57
N CYS A 388 13.86 11.48 -13.18
CA CYS A 388 12.46 11.67 -13.55
C CYS A 388 11.94 13.04 -13.12
N TYR A 389 10.92 13.54 -13.82
CA TYR A 389 10.21 14.79 -13.48
C TYR A 389 11.16 15.97 -13.25
N ASN A 390 11.97 16.28 -14.29
CA ASN A 390 12.86 17.43 -14.34
C ASN A 390 12.64 18.24 -15.64
N ASN A 391 13.50 19.18 -15.94
CA ASN A 391 13.43 20.04 -17.15
C ASN A 391 14.56 19.70 -18.15
N ILE A 392 14.98 18.42 -18.19
CA ILE A 392 16.16 17.98 -18.97
C ILE A 392 15.76 17.80 -20.43
N SER A 393 16.58 18.36 -21.33
CA SER A 393 16.44 18.17 -22.78
C SER A 393 17.69 17.55 -23.43
N ASP A 394 18.88 17.77 -22.85
CA ASP A 394 20.14 17.23 -23.35
C ASP A 394 20.73 16.22 -22.36
N ILE A 395 20.85 14.96 -22.80
CA ILE A 395 21.41 13.86 -22.04
C ILE A 395 22.81 13.44 -22.51
N GLY A 396 23.47 14.27 -23.29
CA GLY A 396 24.83 14.00 -23.84
C GLY A 396 25.87 13.67 -22.76
N ALA A 397 25.69 14.20 -21.53
CA ALA A 397 26.59 13.93 -20.41
C ALA A 397 26.57 12.46 -19.96
N LEU A 398 25.48 11.72 -20.19
CA LEU A 398 25.33 10.34 -19.76
C LEU A 398 26.17 9.35 -20.59
N LYS A 399 26.60 9.74 -21.78
CA LYS A 399 27.32 8.85 -22.74
C LYS A 399 28.46 8.04 -22.13
N LYS A 400 29.10 8.53 -21.06
CA LYS A 400 30.26 7.91 -20.43
C LYS A 400 29.93 7.06 -19.20
N LEU A 401 28.71 7.06 -18.74
CA LEU A 401 28.30 6.38 -17.53
C LEU A 401 28.00 4.89 -17.79
N THR A 402 28.98 4.20 -18.37
CA THR A 402 28.82 2.81 -18.87
C THR A 402 28.57 1.77 -17.79
N ASN A 403 28.70 2.11 -16.49
CA ASN A 403 28.39 1.23 -15.39
C ASN A 403 26.90 1.26 -14.97
N LEU A 404 26.10 2.16 -15.59
CA LEU A 404 24.67 2.23 -15.28
C LEU A 404 23.97 0.93 -15.64
N GLN A 405 23.19 0.45 -14.69
CA GLN A 405 22.29 -0.70 -14.77
C GLN A 405 20.83 -0.23 -14.78
N THR A 406 20.51 0.82 -14.02
CA THR A 406 19.20 1.43 -13.93
C THR A 406 19.27 2.91 -14.27
N LEU A 407 18.41 3.36 -15.20
CA LEU A 407 18.31 4.76 -15.59
C LEU A 407 16.84 5.15 -15.79
N HIS A 408 16.38 6.09 -14.98
CA HIS A 408 15.04 6.68 -15.08
C HIS A 408 15.15 8.13 -15.55
N LEU A 409 14.41 8.47 -16.61
CA LEU A 409 14.41 9.77 -17.28
C LEU A 409 12.98 10.24 -17.63
N SER A 410 11.94 9.55 -17.15
CA SER A 410 10.56 9.89 -17.45
C SER A 410 10.18 11.29 -16.99
N GLY A 411 9.22 11.93 -17.66
CA GLY A 411 8.71 13.25 -17.24
C GLY A 411 9.72 14.39 -17.49
N ASN A 412 10.41 14.38 -18.64
CA ASN A 412 11.37 15.42 -19.04
C ASN A 412 11.01 16.01 -20.41
N SER A 413 11.93 16.73 -21.04
CA SER A 413 11.77 17.33 -22.38
C SER A 413 12.76 16.75 -23.40
N ILE A 414 13.11 15.47 -23.22
CA ILE A 414 14.14 14.81 -24.03
C ILE A 414 13.55 14.45 -25.40
N SER A 415 14.27 14.82 -26.48
CA SER A 415 13.89 14.48 -27.85
C SER A 415 14.91 13.58 -28.56
N ARG A 416 16.13 13.50 -28.05
CA ARG A 416 17.25 12.75 -28.65
C ARG A 416 17.92 11.85 -27.63
N ILE A 417 17.97 10.56 -27.91
CA ILE A 417 18.48 9.55 -26.97
C ILE A 417 19.74 8.83 -27.45
N PHE A 418 20.41 9.29 -28.48
CA PHE A 418 21.61 8.62 -29.01
C PHE A 418 22.74 8.43 -27.96
N ALA A 419 22.79 9.28 -26.93
CA ALA A 419 23.78 9.17 -25.86
C ALA A 419 23.67 7.86 -25.05
N ILE A 420 22.46 7.33 -24.87
CA ILE A 420 22.25 6.09 -24.09
C ILE A 420 22.64 4.82 -24.87
N GLY A 421 22.74 4.87 -26.19
CA GLY A 421 23.17 3.69 -26.97
C GLY A 421 24.53 3.11 -26.60
N ASN A 422 25.35 3.82 -25.80
CA ASN A 422 26.63 3.31 -25.28
C ASN A 422 26.49 2.64 -23.91
N LEU A 423 25.33 2.72 -23.24
CA LEU A 423 25.11 2.23 -21.89
C LEU A 423 24.70 0.76 -21.92
N THR A 424 25.53 -0.09 -22.48
CA THR A 424 25.19 -1.50 -22.78
C THR A 424 24.98 -2.38 -21.55
N ASN A 425 25.29 -1.88 -20.34
CA ASN A 425 25.02 -2.60 -19.08
C ASN A 425 23.62 -2.31 -18.52
N LEU A 426 22.83 -1.43 -19.18
CA LEU A 426 21.47 -1.15 -18.72
C LEU A 426 20.60 -2.39 -18.74
N GLN A 427 19.90 -2.58 -17.63
CA GLN A 427 18.89 -3.61 -17.40
C GLN A 427 17.49 -2.98 -17.31
N THR A 428 17.38 -1.82 -16.67
CA THR A 428 16.13 -1.06 -16.55
C THR A 428 16.30 0.34 -17.14
N LEU A 429 15.37 0.72 -18.00
CA LEU A 429 15.33 2.05 -18.64
C LEU A 429 13.91 2.59 -18.70
N SER A 430 13.68 3.77 -18.12
CA SER A 430 12.40 4.48 -18.22
C SER A 430 12.61 5.84 -18.92
N LEU A 431 11.80 6.10 -19.95
CA LEU A 431 11.84 7.26 -20.85
C LEU A 431 10.44 7.82 -21.12
N GLY A 432 9.43 7.38 -20.42
CA GLY A 432 8.06 7.82 -20.61
C GLY A 432 7.87 9.33 -20.46
N ASN A 433 6.79 9.88 -21.00
CA ASN A 433 6.46 11.30 -20.88
C ASN A 433 7.64 12.22 -21.27
N ASN A 434 8.17 12.04 -22.48
CA ASN A 434 9.21 12.89 -23.08
C ASN A 434 8.76 13.37 -24.47
N ASN A 435 9.67 13.83 -25.31
CA ASN A 435 9.42 14.28 -26.70
C ASN A 435 10.15 13.38 -27.73
N ILE A 436 10.31 12.08 -27.40
CA ILE A 436 11.10 11.15 -28.20
C ILE A 436 10.27 10.62 -29.38
N SER A 437 10.88 10.62 -30.56
CA SER A 437 10.32 9.98 -31.75
C SER A 437 11.24 8.93 -32.37
N ASP A 438 12.56 9.05 -32.19
CA ASP A 438 13.55 8.11 -32.68
C ASP A 438 14.19 7.33 -31.54
N ILE A 439 13.90 6.02 -31.49
CA ILE A 439 14.45 5.08 -30.52
C ILE A 439 15.54 4.17 -31.08
N SER A 440 16.11 4.49 -32.24
CA SER A 440 17.13 3.68 -32.91
C SER A 440 18.36 3.40 -32.05
N ALA A 441 18.68 4.28 -31.09
CA ALA A 441 19.75 4.09 -30.12
C ALA A 441 19.57 2.88 -29.20
N LEU A 442 18.32 2.42 -28.97
CA LEU A 442 18.02 1.30 -28.08
C LEU A 442 18.51 -0.05 -28.60
N LYS A 443 18.69 -0.17 -29.92
CA LYS A 443 19.08 -1.45 -30.57
C LYS A 443 20.35 -2.12 -30.03
N THR A 444 21.19 -1.35 -29.32
CA THR A 444 22.47 -1.82 -28.75
C THR A 444 22.34 -2.25 -27.29
N LEU A 445 21.22 -2.00 -26.64
CA LEU A 445 21.00 -2.22 -25.22
C LEU A 445 20.45 -3.63 -24.96
N THR A 446 21.13 -4.64 -25.47
CA THR A 446 20.65 -6.03 -25.45
C THR A 446 20.55 -6.68 -24.07
N ASN A 447 21.07 -6.02 -23.02
CA ASN A 447 20.94 -6.48 -21.64
C ASN A 447 19.66 -5.95 -20.94
N LEU A 448 18.84 -5.12 -21.64
CA LEU A 448 17.60 -4.64 -21.08
C LEU A 448 16.64 -5.80 -20.78
N THR A 449 16.14 -5.79 -19.55
CA THR A 449 15.06 -6.65 -19.05
C THR A 449 13.76 -5.88 -18.85
N GLU A 450 13.86 -4.57 -18.63
CA GLU A 450 12.72 -3.70 -18.40
C GLU A 450 12.87 -2.40 -19.18
N LEU A 451 11.84 -2.05 -19.96
CA LEU A 451 11.79 -0.83 -20.77
C LEU A 451 10.42 -0.19 -20.66
N ASP A 452 10.42 1.07 -20.20
CA ASP A 452 9.22 1.89 -20.14
C ASP A 452 9.37 3.12 -21.05
N LEU A 453 8.46 3.25 -22.02
CA LEU A 453 8.36 4.35 -22.99
C LEU A 453 6.97 4.98 -22.95
N ALA A 454 6.16 4.66 -21.94
CA ALA A 454 4.77 5.07 -21.83
C ALA A 454 4.57 6.57 -21.73
N ASP A 455 3.45 7.02 -22.24
CA ASP A 455 3.02 8.40 -22.09
C ASP A 455 1.82 8.50 -21.14
N ALA A 456 1.65 9.67 -20.50
CA ALA A 456 0.51 9.89 -19.59
C ALA A 456 -0.82 9.85 -20.35
N MET A 457 -1.81 9.21 -19.77
CA MET A 457 -3.16 8.96 -20.31
C MET A 457 -3.92 10.22 -20.78
N TYR A 458 -3.50 11.42 -20.46
CA TYR A 458 -4.29 12.65 -20.65
C TYR A 458 -3.70 13.67 -21.62
N GLY A 459 -3.05 13.23 -22.69
CA GLY A 459 -2.91 14.05 -23.91
C GLY A 459 -2.02 15.30 -23.82
N LEU A 460 -1.20 15.45 -22.82
CA LEU A 460 -0.23 16.54 -22.70
C LEU A 460 1.17 16.00 -23.02
N THR A 461 1.65 16.32 -24.23
CA THR A 461 3.05 16.17 -24.67
C THR A 461 3.75 14.89 -24.18
N GLY A 462 3.57 13.79 -24.89
CA GLY A 462 4.28 12.55 -24.68
C GLY A 462 5.25 12.22 -25.82
N ASN A 463 5.83 11.06 -25.78
CA ASN A 463 6.64 10.51 -26.85
C ASN A 463 5.81 10.38 -28.13
N ASN A 464 6.44 10.51 -29.28
CA ASN A 464 5.76 10.36 -30.56
C ASN A 464 6.40 9.20 -31.34
N ILE A 465 6.44 8.03 -30.65
CA ILE A 465 7.07 6.84 -31.19
C ILE A 465 6.08 6.13 -32.10
N ASN A 466 6.47 5.89 -33.34
CA ASN A 466 5.71 5.13 -34.31
C ASN A 466 6.50 3.97 -34.92
N ASP A 467 7.86 4.03 -34.90
CA ASP A 467 8.74 2.95 -35.35
C ASP A 467 9.45 2.30 -34.16
N ILE A 468 9.11 1.04 -33.91
CA ILE A 468 9.70 0.22 -32.85
C ILE A 468 10.67 -0.86 -33.37
N SER A 469 11.14 -0.73 -34.60
CA SER A 469 12.06 -1.69 -35.23
C SER A 469 13.35 -1.90 -34.40
N ALA A 470 13.80 -0.88 -33.67
CA ALA A 470 14.97 -0.95 -32.79
C ALA A 470 14.81 -1.95 -31.63
N LEU A 471 13.58 -2.29 -31.23
CA LEU A 471 13.32 -3.20 -30.12
C LEU A 471 13.53 -4.67 -30.49
N GLY A 472 13.48 -5.02 -31.79
CA GLY A 472 13.53 -6.41 -32.26
C GLY A 472 14.78 -7.22 -31.83
N ASN A 473 15.85 -6.55 -31.38
CA ASN A 473 17.08 -7.18 -30.88
C ASN A 473 17.14 -7.32 -29.34
N LEU A 474 16.17 -6.77 -28.62
CA LEU A 474 16.18 -6.73 -27.16
C LEU A 474 15.57 -8.02 -26.56
N THR A 475 16.12 -9.18 -26.96
CA THR A 475 15.54 -10.50 -26.68
C THR A 475 15.48 -10.87 -25.19
N ASN A 476 16.17 -10.13 -24.30
CA ASN A 476 16.14 -10.35 -22.87
C ASN A 476 15.00 -9.59 -22.16
N LEU A 477 14.21 -8.77 -22.90
CA LEU A 477 13.11 -8.01 -22.31
C LEU A 477 12.06 -8.94 -21.70
N GLN A 478 11.75 -8.66 -20.45
CA GLN A 478 10.71 -9.30 -19.65
C GLN A 478 9.50 -8.36 -19.44
N THR A 479 9.76 -7.07 -19.33
CA THR A 479 8.72 -6.04 -19.17
C THR A 479 8.90 -4.96 -20.23
N LEU A 480 7.81 -4.67 -20.95
CA LEU A 480 7.78 -3.61 -21.97
C LEU A 480 6.48 -2.81 -21.82
N ASN A 481 6.62 -1.50 -21.62
CA ASN A 481 5.50 -0.58 -21.62
C ASN A 481 5.66 0.42 -22.77
N LEU A 482 4.66 0.47 -23.66
CA LEU A 482 4.57 1.33 -24.85
C LEU A 482 3.22 2.05 -24.90
N SER A 483 2.51 2.14 -23.77
CA SER A 483 1.19 2.75 -23.74
C SER A 483 1.22 4.24 -24.09
N GLY A 484 0.14 4.75 -24.66
CA GLY A 484 -0.01 6.15 -25.02
C GLY A 484 0.77 6.62 -26.26
N SER A 485 1.44 5.73 -26.97
CA SER A 485 2.19 6.04 -28.19
C SER A 485 1.28 6.05 -29.43
N LYS A 486 1.83 6.11 -30.64
CA LYS A 486 1.06 6.03 -31.90
C LYS A 486 1.46 4.81 -32.73
N ILE A 487 1.70 3.71 -32.04
CA ILE A 487 2.19 2.49 -32.64
C ILE A 487 1.03 1.77 -33.35
N SER A 488 1.26 1.32 -34.56
CA SER A 488 0.33 0.47 -35.32
C SER A 488 0.98 -0.83 -35.81
N ASP A 489 2.30 -0.83 -36.06
CA ASP A 489 3.06 -2.01 -36.48
C ASP A 489 3.90 -2.57 -35.33
N ILE A 490 3.56 -3.78 -34.91
CA ILE A 490 4.18 -4.49 -33.80
C ILE A 490 5.09 -5.65 -34.25
N SER A 491 5.34 -5.78 -35.55
CA SER A 491 6.10 -6.90 -36.14
C SER A 491 7.51 -7.06 -35.60
N ALA A 492 8.11 -5.98 -35.09
CA ALA A 492 9.43 -5.98 -34.47
C ALA A 492 9.52 -6.89 -33.24
N LEU A 493 8.41 -7.11 -32.52
CA LEU A 493 8.43 -7.81 -31.23
C LEU A 493 8.36 -9.35 -31.34
N LYS A 494 8.21 -9.88 -32.53
CA LYS A 494 8.05 -11.33 -32.78
C LYS A 494 9.09 -12.25 -32.11
N ASN A 495 10.28 -11.72 -31.78
CA ASN A 495 11.39 -12.48 -31.20
C ASN A 495 11.56 -12.25 -29.69
N LEU A 496 10.74 -11.40 -29.06
CA LEU A 496 10.87 -11.06 -27.65
C LEU A 496 10.14 -12.10 -26.78
N THR A 497 10.52 -13.37 -26.91
CA THR A 497 9.83 -14.52 -26.31
C THR A 497 9.95 -14.59 -24.78
N GLU A 498 10.85 -13.82 -24.17
CA GLU A 498 11.02 -13.71 -22.72
C GLU A 498 10.04 -12.72 -22.05
N LEU A 499 9.23 -12.00 -22.85
CA LEU A 499 8.26 -11.07 -22.32
C LEU A 499 7.24 -11.76 -21.44
N THR A 500 7.12 -11.29 -20.21
CA THR A 500 6.13 -11.71 -19.21
C THR A 500 5.07 -10.63 -18.98
N LYS A 501 5.43 -9.35 -19.13
CA LYS A 501 4.53 -8.22 -19.04
C LYS A 501 4.66 -7.30 -20.25
N LEU A 502 3.51 -7.02 -20.87
CA LEU A 502 3.42 -6.14 -22.03
C LEU A 502 2.20 -5.21 -21.87
N ASP A 503 2.46 -3.92 -21.89
CA ASP A 503 1.44 -2.88 -21.91
C ASP A 503 1.50 -2.09 -23.21
N TRP A 504 0.36 -2.11 -23.93
CA TRP A 504 0.14 -1.43 -25.19
C TRP A 504 -1.17 -0.65 -25.23
N GLY A 505 -1.70 -0.33 -24.11
CA GLY A 505 -2.89 0.51 -24.03
C GLY A 505 -2.74 1.84 -24.77
N TYR A 506 -3.86 2.42 -25.16
CA TYR A 506 -3.88 3.77 -25.78
C TYR A 506 -3.00 3.91 -27.02
N ASN A 507 -3.09 2.95 -27.96
CA ASN A 507 -2.38 2.98 -29.23
C ASN A 507 -3.37 2.86 -30.43
N ASN A 508 -2.85 2.64 -31.65
CA ASN A 508 -3.64 2.48 -32.86
C ASN A 508 -3.54 1.06 -33.43
N ILE A 509 -3.46 0.05 -32.54
CA ILE A 509 -3.22 -1.33 -32.93
C ILE A 509 -4.53 -1.98 -33.41
N SER A 510 -4.49 -2.65 -34.55
CA SER A 510 -5.59 -3.44 -35.06
C SER A 510 -5.24 -4.91 -35.31
N ASP A 511 -3.96 -5.18 -35.64
CA ASP A 511 -3.42 -6.52 -35.87
C ASP A 511 -2.45 -6.93 -34.75
N ILE A 512 -2.82 -7.99 -34.03
CA ILE A 512 -2.03 -8.57 -32.93
C ILE A 512 -1.44 -9.94 -33.30
N SER A 513 -1.36 -10.29 -34.57
CA SER A 513 -0.86 -11.60 -35.02
C SER A 513 0.55 -11.92 -34.51
N THR A 514 1.39 -10.93 -34.32
CA THR A 514 2.75 -11.05 -33.75
C THR A 514 2.75 -11.69 -32.35
N LEU A 515 1.70 -11.52 -31.55
CA LEU A 515 1.59 -12.08 -30.21
C LEU A 515 1.53 -13.61 -30.18
N GLU A 516 1.20 -14.27 -31.29
CA GLU A 516 1.08 -15.74 -31.34
C GLU A 516 2.32 -16.47 -30.77
N ASN A 517 3.51 -15.85 -30.89
CA ASN A 517 4.79 -16.43 -30.46
C ASN A 517 5.24 -16.02 -29.05
N LEU A 518 4.58 -15.06 -28.40
CA LEU A 518 4.99 -14.53 -27.10
C LEU A 518 4.33 -15.30 -25.93
N THR A 519 4.53 -16.59 -25.88
CA THR A 519 3.81 -17.51 -24.99
C THR A 519 4.22 -17.43 -23.51
N SER A 520 5.21 -16.61 -23.15
CA SER A 520 5.65 -16.38 -21.77
C SER A 520 4.82 -15.30 -21.05
N LEU A 521 3.92 -14.60 -21.77
CA LEU A 521 3.14 -13.49 -21.21
C LEU A 521 2.26 -13.95 -20.05
N GLN A 522 2.33 -13.20 -18.97
CA GLN A 522 1.49 -13.32 -17.77
C GLN A 522 0.53 -12.12 -17.63
N THR A 523 0.98 -10.93 -18.02
CA THR A 523 0.17 -9.70 -18.06
C THR A 523 0.22 -9.10 -19.45
N LEU A 524 -0.96 -8.85 -20.03
CA LEU A 524 -1.12 -8.21 -21.32
C LEU A 524 -2.20 -7.14 -21.26
N GLU A 525 -1.84 -5.91 -21.51
CA GLU A 525 -2.72 -4.74 -21.53
C GLU A 525 -2.78 -4.21 -22.97
N LEU A 526 -3.97 -4.23 -23.60
CA LEU A 526 -4.27 -3.85 -24.98
C LEU A 526 -5.48 -2.91 -25.06
N ASN A 527 -5.85 -2.31 -23.96
CA ASN A 527 -7.00 -1.44 -23.84
C ASN A 527 -6.87 -0.18 -24.70
N HIS A 528 -7.99 0.43 -25.07
CA HIS A 528 -8.04 1.64 -25.91
C HIS A 528 -7.26 1.48 -27.24
N ASN A 529 -7.63 0.50 -28.03
CA ASN A 529 -7.07 0.25 -29.36
C ASN A 529 -8.19 0.05 -30.41
N SER A 530 -7.88 -0.47 -31.59
CA SER A 530 -8.84 -0.78 -32.66
C SER A 530 -8.87 -2.28 -33.00
N ILE A 531 -8.69 -3.11 -31.99
CA ILE A 531 -8.56 -4.57 -32.15
C ILE A 531 -9.96 -5.16 -32.35
N SER A 532 -10.15 -5.93 -33.44
CA SER A 532 -11.39 -6.67 -33.69
C SER A 532 -11.20 -8.18 -33.67
N GLY A 533 -9.98 -8.67 -33.95
CA GLY A 533 -9.64 -10.08 -33.99
C GLY A 533 -8.56 -10.46 -33.00
N ILE A 534 -8.85 -11.41 -32.11
CA ILE A 534 -7.95 -11.84 -31.02
C ILE A 534 -7.45 -13.28 -31.16
N ARG A 535 -7.47 -13.84 -32.38
CA ARG A 535 -7.06 -15.23 -32.63
C ARG A 535 -5.65 -15.56 -32.14
N ALA A 536 -4.73 -14.59 -32.21
CA ALA A 536 -3.34 -14.74 -31.76
C ALA A 536 -3.19 -15.02 -30.26
N LEU A 537 -4.21 -14.73 -29.46
CA LEU A 537 -4.20 -14.98 -28.01
C LEU A 537 -4.46 -16.44 -27.64
N GLY A 538 -4.95 -17.26 -28.58
CA GLY A 538 -5.40 -18.64 -28.28
C GLY A 538 -4.32 -19.57 -27.68
N ASN A 539 -3.04 -19.26 -27.84
CA ASN A 539 -1.92 -20.02 -27.29
C ASN A 539 -1.30 -19.41 -26.02
N GLN A 540 -1.85 -18.29 -25.52
CA GLN A 540 -1.27 -17.53 -24.37
C GLN A 540 -1.71 -18.13 -23.03
N THR A 541 -1.50 -19.43 -22.82
CA THR A 541 -2.02 -20.17 -21.66
C THR A 541 -1.42 -19.78 -20.32
N ASN A 542 -0.35 -18.98 -20.30
CA ASN A 542 0.29 -18.46 -19.09
C ASN A 542 -0.30 -17.13 -18.61
N LEU A 543 -1.20 -16.51 -19.40
CA LEU A 543 -1.82 -15.24 -19.03
C LEU A 543 -2.62 -15.37 -17.73
N GLN A 544 -2.35 -14.44 -16.81
CA GLN A 544 -3.05 -14.26 -15.55
C GLN A 544 -3.91 -12.99 -15.57
N THR A 545 -3.41 -11.94 -16.23
CA THR A 545 -4.12 -10.67 -16.41
C THR A 545 -4.18 -10.33 -17.89
N LEU A 546 -5.39 -10.04 -18.37
CA LEU A 546 -5.66 -9.62 -19.74
C LEU A 546 -6.66 -8.46 -19.73
N ASP A 547 -6.22 -7.31 -20.24
CA ASP A 547 -7.07 -6.14 -20.49
C ASP A 547 -7.23 -5.93 -22.01
N LEU A 548 -8.46 -6.04 -22.48
CA LEU A 548 -8.89 -5.82 -23.87
C LEU A 548 -10.00 -4.75 -23.94
N SER A 549 -10.16 -3.96 -22.89
CA SER A 549 -11.21 -2.95 -22.81
C SER A 549 -11.08 -1.87 -23.88
N ASP A 550 -12.20 -1.25 -24.22
CA ASP A 550 -12.32 -0.21 -25.25
C ASP A 550 -11.66 -0.62 -26.59
N ASN A 551 -12.24 -1.62 -27.22
CA ASN A 551 -11.83 -2.15 -28.50
C ASN A 551 -13.05 -2.47 -29.39
N GLU A 552 -12.86 -3.14 -30.53
CA GLU A 552 -13.91 -3.48 -31.51
C GLU A 552 -14.25 -5.00 -31.50
N ILE A 553 -13.99 -5.69 -30.37
CA ILE A 553 -14.04 -7.15 -30.26
C ILE A 553 -15.50 -7.62 -30.19
N ASN A 554 -15.86 -8.59 -31.02
CA ASN A 554 -17.16 -9.26 -30.99
C ASN A 554 -17.06 -10.77 -30.82
N ASN A 555 -15.91 -11.40 -31.10
CA ASN A 555 -15.67 -12.83 -30.99
C ASN A 555 -14.50 -13.11 -30.06
N ILE A 556 -14.78 -13.76 -28.94
CA ILE A 556 -13.81 -14.12 -27.90
C ILE A 556 -13.46 -15.60 -27.86
N SER A 557 -13.76 -16.37 -28.93
CA SER A 557 -13.51 -17.82 -28.97
C SER A 557 -12.05 -18.22 -28.73
N ALA A 558 -11.10 -17.32 -29.02
CA ALA A 558 -9.68 -17.55 -28.76
C ALA A 558 -9.33 -17.65 -27.25
N LEU A 559 -10.19 -17.15 -26.36
CA LEU A 559 -9.95 -17.16 -24.92
C LEU A 559 -10.23 -18.52 -24.25
N GLU A 560 -10.90 -19.48 -24.95
CA GLU A 560 -11.44 -20.71 -24.36
C GLU A 560 -10.42 -21.57 -23.58
N ASN A 561 -9.12 -21.46 -23.91
CA ASN A 561 -8.04 -22.25 -23.32
C ASN A 561 -7.18 -21.47 -22.31
N LEU A 562 -7.47 -20.20 -22.04
CA LEU A 562 -6.67 -19.36 -21.15
C LEU A 562 -7.03 -19.60 -19.68
N THR A 563 -6.98 -20.83 -19.23
CA THR A 563 -7.45 -21.29 -17.90
C THR A 563 -6.66 -20.73 -16.72
N SER A 564 -5.51 -20.11 -16.95
CA SER A 564 -4.69 -19.44 -15.92
C SER A 564 -5.17 -18.03 -15.60
N LEU A 565 -6.10 -17.46 -16.40
CA LEU A 565 -6.60 -16.10 -16.19
C LEU A 565 -7.27 -15.93 -14.82
N GLN A 566 -6.85 -14.89 -14.12
CA GLN A 566 -7.38 -14.44 -12.84
C GLN A 566 -8.14 -13.11 -12.99
N THR A 567 -7.66 -12.23 -13.85
CA THR A 567 -8.27 -10.93 -14.17
C THR A 567 -8.46 -10.82 -15.67
N LEU A 568 -9.70 -10.53 -16.07
CA LEU A 568 -10.07 -10.31 -17.47
C LEU A 568 -10.97 -9.08 -17.57
N ASP A 569 -10.50 -8.08 -18.32
CA ASP A 569 -11.29 -6.92 -18.70
C ASP A 569 -11.63 -6.99 -20.19
N LEU A 570 -12.91 -7.00 -20.50
CA LEU A 570 -13.51 -7.00 -21.83
C LEU A 570 -14.52 -5.87 -22.00
N SER A 571 -14.48 -4.89 -21.11
CA SER A 571 -15.40 -3.77 -21.09
C SER A 571 -15.32 -2.94 -22.38
N ASP A 572 -16.39 -2.22 -22.69
CA ASP A 572 -16.51 -1.35 -23.87
C ASP A 572 -16.07 -2.03 -25.18
N ASN A 573 -16.80 -3.11 -25.51
CA ASN A 573 -16.61 -3.91 -26.70
C ASN A 573 -17.96 -4.22 -27.38
N LYS A 574 -18.02 -5.17 -28.33
CA LYS A 574 -19.21 -5.58 -29.05
C LYS A 574 -19.60 -7.02 -28.79
N ILE A 575 -19.27 -7.54 -27.62
CA ILE A 575 -19.40 -8.95 -27.25
C ILE A 575 -20.85 -9.28 -26.93
N SER A 576 -21.32 -10.43 -27.42
CA SER A 576 -22.66 -10.98 -27.12
C SER A 576 -22.64 -12.44 -26.72
N ASP A 577 -21.59 -13.19 -27.07
CA ASP A 577 -21.43 -14.63 -26.80
C ASP A 577 -20.28 -14.87 -25.83
N LEU A 578 -20.60 -15.42 -24.66
CA LEU A 578 -19.66 -15.70 -23.59
C LEU A 578 -19.19 -17.14 -23.47
N ARG A 579 -19.57 -18.03 -24.41
CA ARG A 579 -19.27 -19.47 -24.30
C ARG A 579 -17.80 -19.80 -24.13
N ALA A 580 -16.90 -18.96 -24.67
CA ALA A 580 -15.46 -19.14 -24.52
C ALA A 580 -14.98 -18.97 -23.07
N LEU A 581 -15.77 -18.36 -22.19
CA LEU A 581 -15.41 -18.13 -20.79
C LEU A 581 -15.76 -19.32 -19.88
N GLU A 582 -16.55 -20.29 -20.35
CA GLU A 582 -17.14 -21.38 -19.54
C GLU A 582 -16.09 -22.15 -18.70
N ASN A 583 -14.87 -22.30 -19.21
CA ASN A 583 -13.81 -23.09 -18.60
C ASN A 583 -12.77 -22.26 -17.83
N LEU A 584 -12.90 -20.93 -17.76
CA LEU A 584 -11.93 -20.05 -17.13
C LEU A 584 -12.13 -19.99 -15.60
N THR A 585 -12.12 -21.14 -14.95
CA THR A 585 -12.49 -21.32 -13.54
C THR A 585 -11.55 -20.65 -12.53
N SER A 586 -10.39 -20.18 -12.97
CA SER A 586 -9.42 -19.42 -12.16
C SER A 586 -9.78 -17.93 -12.03
N LEU A 587 -10.73 -17.43 -12.85
CA LEU A 587 -11.10 -16.02 -12.85
C LEU A 587 -11.60 -15.57 -11.45
N GLN A 588 -11.05 -14.47 -11.00
CA GLN A 588 -11.41 -13.77 -9.77
C GLN A 588 -12.09 -12.42 -10.06
N THR A 589 -11.63 -11.73 -11.10
CA THR A 589 -12.20 -10.47 -11.57
C THR A 589 -12.55 -10.56 -13.04
N LEU A 590 -13.80 -10.21 -13.39
CA LEU A 590 -14.29 -10.16 -14.75
C LEU A 590 -15.08 -8.88 -14.95
N ASP A 591 -14.61 -8.04 -15.87
CA ASP A 591 -15.33 -6.88 -16.34
C ASP A 591 -15.88 -7.09 -17.76
N LEU A 592 -17.18 -6.93 -17.91
CA LEU A 592 -17.95 -7.09 -19.14
C LEU A 592 -18.85 -5.88 -19.42
N ASN A 593 -18.62 -4.77 -18.69
CA ASN A 593 -19.50 -3.61 -18.85
C ASN A 593 -19.47 -3.05 -20.28
N PHE A 594 -20.52 -2.28 -20.67
CA PHE A 594 -20.64 -1.69 -21.99
C PHE A 594 -20.46 -2.70 -23.15
N ASN A 595 -21.27 -3.76 -23.15
CA ASN A 595 -21.30 -4.75 -24.20
C ASN A 595 -22.73 -5.06 -24.70
N ASN A 596 -22.92 -6.08 -25.52
CA ASN A 596 -24.22 -6.48 -26.07
C ASN A 596 -24.74 -7.80 -25.49
N ILE A 597 -24.38 -8.10 -24.22
CA ILE A 597 -24.62 -9.39 -23.58
C ILE A 597 -26.08 -9.50 -23.13
N ILE A 598 -26.69 -10.66 -23.41
CA ILE A 598 -28.03 -11.04 -22.97
C ILE A 598 -27.98 -12.30 -22.12
N ASP A 599 -27.19 -13.29 -22.54
CA ASP A 599 -27.08 -14.61 -21.90
C ASP A 599 -25.73 -14.75 -21.18
N ILE A 600 -25.78 -15.04 -19.87
CA ILE A 600 -24.62 -15.22 -19.01
C ILE A 600 -24.47 -16.67 -18.50
N ASN A 601 -25.14 -17.65 -19.14
CA ASN A 601 -25.09 -19.05 -18.68
C ASN A 601 -23.66 -19.59 -18.60
N ALA A 602 -22.77 -19.17 -19.50
CA ALA A 602 -21.35 -19.54 -19.49
C ALA A 602 -20.59 -19.16 -18.22
N LEU A 603 -21.06 -18.17 -17.47
CA LEU A 603 -20.41 -17.72 -16.23
C LEU A 603 -20.68 -18.65 -15.04
N GLY A 604 -21.66 -19.56 -15.14
CA GLY A 604 -22.14 -20.40 -14.03
C GLY A 604 -21.10 -21.32 -13.37
N ASN A 605 -20.00 -21.59 -14.06
CA ASN A 605 -18.90 -22.44 -13.59
C ASN A 605 -17.71 -21.64 -12.98
N LEU A 606 -17.73 -20.32 -13.04
CA LEU A 606 -16.60 -19.47 -12.61
C LEU A 606 -16.58 -19.30 -11.08
N THR A 607 -16.50 -20.40 -10.34
CA THR A 607 -16.66 -20.43 -8.87
C THR A 607 -15.57 -19.72 -8.06
N SER A 608 -14.49 -19.27 -8.71
CA SER A 608 -13.46 -18.45 -8.08
C SER A 608 -13.77 -16.96 -8.14
N LEU A 609 -14.82 -16.56 -8.89
CA LEU A 609 -15.11 -15.15 -9.15
C LEU A 609 -15.49 -14.39 -7.85
N GLN A 610 -14.86 -13.27 -7.67
CA GLN A 610 -15.03 -12.35 -6.52
C GLN A 610 -15.67 -11.02 -6.97
N THR A 611 -15.30 -10.53 -8.15
CA THR A 611 -15.82 -9.29 -8.73
C THR A 611 -16.35 -9.56 -10.13
N LEU A 612 -17.57 -9.11 -10.40
CA LEU A 612 -18.22 -9.20 -11.71
C LEU A 612 -18.90 -7.88 -12.05
N ASP A 613 -18.52 -7.26 -13.15
CA ASP A 613 -19.22 -6.12 -13.73
C ASP A 613 -19.97 -6.56 -15.02
N LEU A 614 -21.28 -6.40 -15.01
CA LEU A 614 -22.19 -6.65 -16.13
C LEU A 614 -22.96 -5.39 -16.54
N SER A 615 -22.61 -4.24 -16.00
CA SER A 615 -23.36 -3.00 -16.23
C SER A 615 -23.39 -2.60 -17.70
N PHE A 616 -24.37 -1.79 -18.08
CA PHE A 616 -24.56 -1.32 -19.46
C PHE A 616 -24.60 -2.46 -20.48
N ASN A 617 -25.40 -3.50 -20.19
CA ASN A 617 -25.69 -4.63 -21.07
C ASN A 617 -27.21 -4.82 -21.22
N ASN A 618 -27.67 -6.00 -21.61
CA ASN A 618 -29.07 -6.37 -21.71
C ASN A 618 -29.38 -7.66 -20.89
N VAL A 619 -28.65 -7.86 -19.79
CA VAL A 619 -28.79 -9.05 -18.91
C VAL A 619 -29.99 -8.87 -18.01
N SER A 620 -31.02 -9.71 -18.16
CA SER A 620 -32.21 -9.73 -17.32
C SER A 620 -32.35 -10.97 -16.42
N ASP A 621 -31.59 -12.05 -16.67
CA ASP A 621 -31.58 -13.28 -15.88
C ASP A 621 -30.21 -13.58 -15.32
N ILE A 622 -30.07 -13.53 -13.98
CA ILE A 622 -28.81 -13.80 -13.25
C ILE A 622 -28.78 -15.22 -12.66
N SER A 623 -29.67 -16.10 -13.06
CA SER A 623 -29.77 -17.46 -12.52
C SER A 623 -28.48 -18.29 -12.64
N ALA A 624 -27.65 -17.99 -13.63
CA ALA A 624 -26.34 -18.60 -13.80
C ALA A 624 -25.40 -18.35 -12.60
N LEU A 625 -25.53 -17.19 -11.93
CA LEU A 625 -24.63 -16.78 -10.83
C LEU A 625 -24.85 -17.57 -9.52
N LYS A 626 -25.86 -18.42 -9.41
CA LYS A 626 -26.29 -19.10 -8.18
C LYS A 626 -25.18 -19.87 -7.43
N ASN A 627 -24.14 -20.31 -8.12
CA ASN A 627 -23.04 -21.09 -7.55
C ASN A 627 -21.79 -20.25 -7.24
N LEU A 628 -21.78 -18.94 -7.57
CA LEU A 628 -20.61 -18.06 -7.42
C LEU A 628 -20.52 -17.53 -5.98
N THR A 629 -20.43 -18.43 -5.01
CA THR A 629 -20.50 -18.11 -3.57
C THR A 629 -19.35 -17.25 -3.05
N LYS A 630 -18.27 -17.12 -3.80
CA LYS A 630 -17.15 -16.22 -3.48
C LYS A 630 -17.36 -14.78 -3.95
N LEU A 631 -18.42 -14.54 -4.74
CA LEU A 631 -18.70 -13.22 -5.30
C LEU A 631 -18.96 -12.21 -4.16
N THR A 632 -18.13 -11.19 -4.08
CA THR A 632 -18.21 -10.10 -3.09
C THR A 632 -18.78 -8.83 -3.69
N LYS A 633 -18.55 -8.61 -4.99
CA LYS A 633 -19.00 -7.42 -5.74
C LYS A 633 -19.70 -7.83 -7.03
N LEU A 634 -20.92 -7.35 -7.20
CA LEU A 634 -21.70 -7.48 -8.44
C LEU A 634 -22.20 -6.11 -8.87
N ASN A 635 -21.79 -5.67 -10.05
CA ASN A 635 -22.38 -4.57 -10.75
C ASN A 635 -23.32 -5.09 -11.84
N TRP A 636 -24.62 -4.80 -11.69
CA TRP A 636 -25.68 -5.17 -12.64
C TRP A 636 -26.51 -3.93 -13.01
N GLY A 637 -25.88 -2.75 -12.92
CA GLY A 637 -26.51 -1.48 -13.28
C GLY A 637 -26.81 -1.36 -14.78
N TYR A 638 -27.76 -0.53 -15.13
CA TYR A 638 -28.11 -0.18 -16.53
C TYR A 638 -28.38 -1.38 -17.46
N ASN A 639 -29.12 -2.40 -16.95
CA ASN A 639 -29.44 -3.62 -17.68
C ASN A 639 -30.93 -3.77 -18.07
N LYS A 640 -31.76 -2.78 -17.83
CA LYS A 640 -33.21 -2.78 -18.15
C LYS A 640 -33.98 -3.92 -17.45
N VAL A 641 -33.62 -4.24 -16.23
CA VAL A 641 -34.14 -5.37 -15.45
C VAL A 641 -35.65 -5.22 -15.17
N GLY A 642 -36.12 -4.00 -14.88
CA GLY A 642 -37.53 -3.67 -14.62
C GLY A 642 -38.04 -4.16 -13.28
N ILE A 643 -38.06 -5.44 -12.99
CA ILE A 643 -38.55 -6.03 -11.75
C ILE A 643 -37.51 -7.03 -11.21
N ILE A 644 -37.14 -6.89 -9.95
CA ILE A 644 -36.35 -7.91 -9.24
C ILE A 644 -37.32 -9.02 -8.81
N THR A 645 -37.18 -10.19 -9.38
CA THR A 645 -38.05 -11.32 -9.10
C THR A 645 -37.59 -12.11 -7.86
N ASP A 646 -38.49 -12.93 -7.26
CA ASP A 646 -38.12 -13.83 -6.17
C ASP A 646 -36.99 -14.81 -6.57
N ARG A 647 -36.87 -15.12 -7.85
CA ARG A 647 -35.81 -15.96 -8.40
C ARG A 647 -34.45 -15.24 -8.30
N ASP A 648 -34.37 -13.96 -8.72
CA ASP A 648 -33.15 -13.17 -8.65
C ASP A 648 -32.70 -12.99 -7.20
N VAL A 649 -33.64 -12.72 -6.31
CA VAL A 649 -33.37 -12.64 -4.87
C VAL A 649 -32.89 -13.98 -4.30
N SER A 650 -33.45 -15.11 -4.76
CA SER A 650 -32.96 -16.42 -4.34
C SER A 650 -31.50 -16.64 -4.76
N VAL A 651 -31.14 -16.20 -5.96
CA VAL A 651 -29.75 -16.23 -6.43
C VAL A 651 -28.88 -15.31 -5.56
N LEU A 652 -29.25 -14.04 -5.42
CA LEU A 652 -28.49 -13.06 -4.63
C LEU A 652 -28.30 -13.49 -3.17
N ARG A 653 -29.30 -14.15 -2.55
CA ARG A 653 -29.16 -14.73 -1.21
C ARG A 653 -28.17 -15.90 -1.16
N GLY A 654 -28.05 -16.66 -2.23
CA GLY A 654 -27.08 -17.75 -2.34
C GLY A 654 -25.64 -17.23 -2.38
N LEU A 655 -25.43 -15.96 -2.76
CA LEU A 655 -24.14 -15.31 -2.82
C LEU A 655 -23.73 -14.79 -1.42
N THR A 656 -23.38 -15.71 -0.54
CA THR A 656 -23.18 -15.45 0.89
C THR A 656 -22.03 -14.49 1.22
N SER A 657 -21.10 -14.32 0.29
CA SER A 657 -19.96 -13.39 0.42
C SER A 657 -20.26 -11.97 -0.08
N MET A 658 -21.44 -11.72 -0.69
CA MET A 658 -21.80 -10.44 -1.31
C MET A 658 -21.75 -9.29 -0.31
N GLN A 659 -20.99 -8.26 -0.65
CA GLN A 659 -20.85 -7.03 0.14
C GLN A 659 -21.25 -5.78 -0.64
N GLU A 660 -21.05 -5.79 -1.97
CA GLU A 660 -21.34 -4.66 -2.86
C GLU A 660 -22.27 -5.09 -3.98
N LEU A 661 -23.38 -4.39 -4.12
CA LEU A 661 -24.37 -4.64 -5.16
C LEU A 661 -24.79 -3.31 -5.81
N ASP A 662 -24.57 -3.20 -7.12
CA ASP A 662 -25.08 -2.11 -7.93
C ASP A 662 -26.24 -2.58 -8.82
N LEU A 663 -27.37 -1.93 -8.68
CA LEU A 663 -28.61 -2.13 -9.44
C LEU A 663 -29.12 -0.81 -10.04
N SER A 664 -28.24 0.18 -10.16
CA SER A 664 -28.62 1.50 -10.68
C SER A 664 -29.15 1.44 -12.12
N GLY A 665 -30.00 2.40 -12.50
CA GLY A 665 -30.45 2.56 -13.88
C GLY A 665 -31.27 1.42 -14.47
N ASN A 666 -31.98 0.64 -13.66
CA ASN A 666 -32.65 -0.59 -14.08
C ASN A 666 -34.19 -0.50 -14.16
N ASN A 667 -34.80 0.66 -14.00
CA ASN A 667 -36.25 0.87 -13.92
C ASN A 667 -36.94 0.06 -12.81
N ILE A 668 -36.21 -0.31 -11.73
CA ILE A 668 -36.73 -1.12 -10.62
C ILE A 668 -37.76 -0.32 -9.83
N SER A 669 -38.90 -0.91 -9.51
CA SER A 669 -39.94 -0.29 -8.69
C SER A 669 -40.19 -1.01 -7.37
N ASP A 670 -39.98 -2.33 -7.31
CA ASP A 670 -40.15 -3.16 -6.11
C ASP A 670 -38.79 -3.73 -5.68
N ILE A 671 -38.41 -3.40 -4.44
CA ILE A 671 -37.18 -3.87 -3.79
C ILE A 671 -37.47 -4.64 -2.49
N SER A 672 -38.72 -5.06 -2.28
CA SER A 672 -39.15 -5.75 -1.05
C SER A 672 -38.27 -6.95 -0.68
N ALA A 673 -37.79 -7.64 -1.69
CA ALA A 673 -36.98 -8.83 -1.56
C ALA A 673 -35.52 -8.58 -1.16
N LEU A 674 -34.96 -7.38 -1.44
CA LEU A 674 -33.58 -7.02 -1.10
C LEU A 674 -33.33 -6.92 0.40
N GLY A 675 -34.39 -6.72 1.21
CA GLY A 675 -34.30 -6.62 2.69
C GLY A 675 -33.71 -7.85 3.38
N ASN A 676 -33.42 -8.93 2.65
CA ASN A 676 -32.80 -10.15 3.17
C ASN A 676 -31.29 -10.24 2.89
N LEU A 677 -30.68 -9.29 2.17
CA LEU A 677 -29.26 -9.27 1.85
C LEU A 677 -28.47 -8.55 2.96
N THR A 678 -28.57 -9.07 4.19
CA THR A 678 -28.08 -8.38 5.40
C THR A 678 -26.55 -8.25 5.49
N ASN A 679 -25.79 -8.91 4.64
CA ASN A 679 -24.32 -8.82 4.58
C ASN A 679 -23.82 -7.62 3.73
N LEU A 680 -24.73 -6.94 3.00
CA LEU A 680 -24.35 -5.82 2.15
C LEU A 680 -23.77 -4.67 2.98
N ARG A 681 -22.69 -4.11 2.46
CA ARG A 681 -22.02 -2.91 2.92
C ARG A 681 -22.26 -1.73 1.99
N SER A 682 -22.39 -2.01 0.68
CA SER A 682 -22.71 -1.02 -0.35
C SER A 682 -23.88 -1.51 -1.20
N LEU A 683 -24.87 -0.62 -1.40
CA LEU A 683 -26.01 -0.86 -2.28
C LEU A 683 -26.27 0.39 -3.08
N ASP A 684 -26.19 0.28 -4.42
CA ASP A 684 -26.58 1.33 -5.33
C ASP A 684 -27.91 1.00 -6.03
N LEU A 685 -28.89 1.88 -5.84
CA LEU A 685 -30.21 1.83 -6.44
C LEU A 685 -30.56 3.16 -7.14
N ASN A 686 -29.54 3.98 -7.47
CA ASN A 686 -29.75 5.25 -8.14
C ASN A 686 -30.48 5.07 -9.49
N TYR A 687 -31.22 6.07 -9.93
CA TYR A 687 -31.89 6.13 -11.23
C TYR A 687 -32.80 4.94 -11.51
N ASN A 688 -33.71 4.67 -10.54
CA ASN A 688 -34.75 3.65 -10.64
C ASN A 688 -36.15 4.28 -10.48
N ASN A 689 -37.21 3.47 -10.34
CA ASN A 689 -38.59 3.93 -10.15
C ASN A 689 -39.10 3.58 -8.72
N ILE A 690 -38.19 3.54 -7.74
CA ILE A 690 -38.49 3.10 -6.38
C ILE A 690 -39.25 4.19 -5.63
N SER A 691 -40.35 3.79 -4.95
CA SER A 691 -41.10 4.66 -4.04
C SER A 691 -41.15 4.14 -2.61
N ASP A 692 -41.17 2.79 -2.42
CA ASP A 692 -41.15 2.17 -1.10
C ASP A 692 -39.78 1.55 -0.80
N ILE A 693 -39.14 2.07 0.24
CA ILE A 693 -37.82 1.61 0.73
C ILE A 693 -37.90 0.90 2.09
N SER A 694 -39.09 0.48 2.52
CA SER A 694 -39.30 -0.16 3.82
C SER A 694 -38.42 -1.38 4.06
N ALA A 695 -38.13 -2.13 3.01
CA ALA A 695 -37.28 -3.32 3.05
C ALA A 695 -35.83 -3.03 3.48
N LEU A 696 -35.31 -1.83 3.13
CA LEU A 696 -33.92 -1.45 3.40
C LEU A 696 -33.64 -1.27 4.89
N GLY A 697 -34.65 -1.00 5.71
CA GLY A 697 -34.46 -0.85 7.16
C GLY A 697 -33.88 -2.07 7.90
N LYS A 698 -33.78 -3.22 7.22
CA LYS A 698 -33.15 -4.46 7.74
C LYS A 698 -31.65 -4.57 7.45
N LEU A 699 -31.12 -3.75 6.53
CA LEU A 699 -29.76 -3.82 6.03
C LEU A 699 -28.79 -3.01 6.92
N THR A 700 -28.75 -3.31 8.20
CA THR A 700 -28.04 -2.52 9.22
C THR A 700 -26.51 -2.50 9.06
N ASN A 701 -25.94 -3.35 8.21
CA ASN A 701 -24.51 -3.38 7.90
C ASN A 701 -24.11 -2.41 6.77
N LEU A 702 -25.08 -1.73 6.14
CA LEU A 702 -24.78 -0.78 5.07
C LEU A 702 -23.95 0.39 5.57
N ARG A 703 -22.96 0.72 4.75
CA ARG A 703 -22.05 1.85 4.90
C ARG A 703 -22.26 2.89 3.79
N SER A 704 -22.61 2.43 2.59
CA SER A 704 -22.93 3.28 1.44
C SER A 704 -24.27 2.88 0.86
N LEU A 705 -25.14 3.89 0.58
CA LEU A 705 -26.46 3.68 -0.01
C LEU A 705 -26.76 4.79 -1.02
N GLY A 706 -26.94 4.38 -2.30
CA GLY A 706 -27.40 5.23 -3.40
C GLY A 706 -28.88 5.03 -3.66
N LEU A 707 -29.66 6.13 -3.64
CA LEU A 707 -31.10 6.16 -3.90
C LEU A 707 -31.51 7.39 -4.72
N SER A 708 -30.54 8.10 -5.33
CA SER A 708 -30.82 9.27 -6.14
C SER A 708 -31.61 8.94 -7.40
N GLY A 709 -32.36 9.90 -7.93
CA GLY A 709 -33.13 9.72 -9.17
C GLY A 709 -34.23 8.66 -9.04
N ASN A 710 -35.02 8.69 -7.95
CA ASN A 710 -36.14 7.81 -7.69
C ASN A 710 -37.44 8.58 -7.37
N ASN A 711 -38.49 7.88 -6.93
CA ASN A 711 -39.79 8.47 -6.59
C ASN A 711 -40.04 8.42 -5.06
N ILE A 712 -39.00 8.55 -4.25
CA ILE A 712 -39.05 8.36 -2.80
C ILE A 712 -39.57 9.63 -2.13
N SER A 713 -40.57 9.48 -1.24
CA SER A 713 -41.07 10.56 -0.37
C SER A 713 -40.92 10.24 1.11
N ASN A 714 -40.88 8.94 1.49
CA ASN A 714 -40.79 8.48 2.86
C ASN A 714 -39.49 7.73 3.11
N ILE A 715 -38.61 8.30 3.95
CA ILE A 715 -37.32 7.75 4.29
C ILE A 715 -37.24 7.18 5.72
N SER A 716 -38.39 6.92 6.37
CA SER A 716 -38.41 6.46 7.77
C SER A 716 -37.61 5.17 8.01
N ALA A 717 -37.54 4.29 7.01
CA ALA A 717 -36.79 3.03 7.08
C ALA A 717 -35.28 3.24 7.29
N LEU A 718 -34.72 4.38 6.85
CA LEU A 718 -33.29 4.66 6.94
C LEU A 718 -32.82 4.94 8.37
N GLY A 719 -33.72 5.30 9.29
CA GLY A 719 -33.35 5.62 10.67
C GLY A 719 -32.70 4.50 11.48
N ASN A 720 -32.69 3.25 10.97
CA ASN A 720 -32.03 2.11 11.57
C ASN A 720 -30.61 1.83 11.01
N LEU A 721 -30.22 2.53 9.93
CA LEU A 721 -28.97 2.28 9.21
C LEU A 721 -27.81 3.12 9.79
N THR A 722 -27.57 2.98 11.09
CA THR A 722 -26.64 3.84 11.84
C THR A 722 -25.16 3.71 11.41
N ASN A 723 -24.80 2.67 10.65
CA ASN A 723 -23.44 2.47 10.14
C ASN A 723 -23.16 3.19 8.80
N LEU A 724 -24.13 3.96 8.26
CA LEU A 724 -23.95 4.67 7.00
C LEU A 724 -22.90 5.79 7.13
N TRP A 725 -21.95 5.80 6.20
CA TRP A 725 -20.98 6.88 5.98
C TRP A 725 -21.40 7.77 4.80
N SER A 726 -21.99 7.14 3.76
CA SER A 726 -22.41 7.81 2.54
C SER A 726 -23.85 7.50 2.22
N LEU A 727 -24.62 8.56 1.97
CA LEU A 727 -26.03 8.45 1.60
C LEU A 727 -26.36 9.45 0.50
N SER A 728 -26.87 8.94 -0.63
CA SER A 728 -27.35 9.76 -1.74
C SER A 728 -28.85 9.57 -1.94
N LEU A 729 -29.60 10.67 -1.83
CA LEU A 729 -31.06 10.74 -1.96
C LEU A 729 -31.50 11.88 -2.89
N SER A 730 -30.59 12.40 -3.71
CA SER A 730 -30.86 13.50 -4.64
C SER A 730 -31.96 13.15 -5.66
N GLU A 731 -32.60 14.14 -6.22
CA GLU A 731 -33.61 13.94 -7.27
C GLU A 731 -34.74 12.98 -6.86
N ASN A 732 -35.39 13.28 -5.74
CA ASN A 732 -36.52 12.55 -5.18
C ASN A 732 -37.67 13.51 -4.83
N SER A 733 -38.68 13.05 -4.09
CA SER A 733 -39.83 13.88 -3.64
C SER A 733 -39.87 13.99 -2.11
N ILE A 734 -38.68 14.07 -1.46
CA ILE A 734 -38.56 14.05 0.00
C ILE A 734 -38.88 15.43 0.57
N ILE A 735 -39.76 15.44 1.60
CA ILE A 735 -40.13 16.64 2.36
C ILE A 735 -39.53 16.55 3.77
N TYR A 736 -39.62 15.39 4.42
CA TYR A 736 -39.26 15.19 5.82
C TYR A 736 -38.05 14.31 5.95
N ILE A 737 -37.00 14.79 6.66
CA ILE A 737 -35.72 14.09 6.83
C ILE A 737 -35.45 13.67 8.29
N ASN A 738 -36.48 13.64 9.14
CA ASN A 738 -36.34 13.32 10.57
C ASN A 738 -35.64 11.97 10.85
N ALA A 739 -35.78 11.01 9.93
CA ALA A 739 -35.12 9.70 10.03
C ALA A 739 -33.58 9.79 10.06
N LEU A 740 -32.99 10.87 9.51
CA LEU A 740 -31.53 11.02 9.42
C LEU A 740 -30.88 11.42 10.76
N ASN A 741 -31.67 11.88 11.75
CA ASN A 741 -31.12 12.42 13.00
C ASN A 741 -30.25 11.44 13.83
N LYS A 742 -30.33 10.12 13.54
CA LYS A 742 -29.57 9.06 14.23
C LYS A 742 -28.34 8.60 13.45
N LEU A 743 -28.16 9.08 12.23
CA LEU A 743 -27.09 8.60 11.35
C LEU A 743 -25.81 9.42 11.58
N THR A 744 -25.31 9.41 12.82
CA THR A 744 -24.20 10.27 13.27
C THR A 744 -22.87 9.95 12.62
N ASP A 745 -22.71 8.75 12.01
CA ASP A 745 -21.49 8.33 11.32
C ASP A 745 -21.41 8.83 9.87
N LEU A 746 -22.47 9.52 9.37
CA LEU A 746 -22.48 10.08 8.02
C LEU A 746 -21.37 11.10 7.83
N GLN A 747 -20.62 10.88 6.76
CA GLN A 747 -19.53 11.72 6.28
C GLN A 747 -19.90 12.46 4.99
N SER A 748 -20.70 11.81 4.12
CA SER A 748 -21.19 12.38 2.87
C SER A 748 -22.71 12.19 2.78
N LEU A 749 -23.43 13.30 2.55
CA LEU A 749 -24.88 13.30 2.40
C LEU A 749 -25.28 14.18 1.21
N ARG A 750 -25.98 13.60 0.24
CA ARG A 750 -26.54 14.31 -0.92
C ARG A 750 -28.05 14.23 -0.89
N LEU A 751 -28.69 15.38 -0.87
CA LEU A 751 -30.17 15.58 -0.81
C LEU A 751 -30.64 16.61 -1.86
N CYS A 752 -29.82 16.91 -2.85
CA CYS A 752 -30.16 17.94 -3.83
C CYS A 752 -31.42 17.59 -4.64
N PHE A 753 -32.11 18.58 -5.12
CA PHE A 753 -33.34 18.45 -5.93
C PHE A 753 -34.43 17.58 -5.24
N ASN A 754 -34.87 18.04 -4.05
CA ASN A 754 -35.96 17.51 -3.27
C ASN A 754 -36.94 18.68 -2.87
N ASN A 755 -37.85 18.45 -1.94
CA ASN A 755 -38.81 19.45 -1.44
C ASN A 755 -38.57 19.73 0.06
N ILE A 756 -37.30 19.72 0.51
CA ILE A 756 -36.94 19.82 1.92
C ILE A 756 -36.96 21.28 2.36
N GLY A 757 -37.77 21.60 3.39
CA GLY A 757 -37.76 22.92 4.01
C GLY A 757 -37.14 22.93 5.40
N ASP A 758 -37.34 21.85 6.20
CA ASP A 758 -36.80 21.71 7.55
C ASP A 758 -35.60 20.77 7.59
N ILE A 759 -34.45 21.32 7.96
CA ILE A 759 -33.17 20.59 8.07
C ILE A 759 -32.73 20.39 9.53
N SER A 760 -33.62 20.57 10.51
CA SER A 760 -33.30 20.42 11.94
C SER A 760 -32.73 19.05 12.30
N ALA A 761 -33.08 18.00 11.54
CA ALA A 761 -32.55 16.64 11.70
C ALA A 761 -31.03 16.51 11.45
N LEU A 762 -30.39 17.48 10.79
CA LEU A 762 -28.97 17.45 10.47
C LEU A 762 -28.08 17.97 11.60
N THR A 763 -28.64 18.61 12.64
CA THR A 763 -27.91 19.34 13.69
C THR A 763 -26.77 18.50 14.35
N ASN A 764 -26.95 17.19 14.47
CA ASN A 764 -26.02 16.30 15.17
C ASN A 764 -25.09 15.50 14.24
N LEU A 765 -25.15 15.72 12.92
CA LEU A 765 -24.35 14.98 11.97
C LEU A 765 -22.95 15.61 11.82
N THR A 766 -22.23 15.72 12.92
CA THR A 766 -20.95 16.45 13.03
C THR A 766 -19.79 15.81 12.28
N ASN A 767 -19.92 14.57 11.81
CA ASN A 767 -18.92 13.88 11.00
C ASN A 767 -19.01 14.22 9.50
N LEU A 768 -20.02 15.01 9.07
CA LEU A 768 -20.16 15.39 7.67
C LEU A 768 -19.01 16.30 7.22
N TRP A 769 -18.34 15.90 6.14
CA TRP A 769 -17.42 16.74 5.40
C TRP A 769 -17.99 17.23 4.05
N LEU A 770 -19.00 16.51 3.49
CA LEU A 770 -19.72 16.88 2.30
C LEU A 770 -21.23 16.86 2.55
N LEU A 771 -21.90 17.97 2.25
CA LEU A 771 -23.35 18.08 2.31
C LEU A 771 -23.87 18.85 1.09
N ASP A 772 -24.74 18.20 0.32
CA ASP A 772 -25.41 18.81 -0.82
C ASP A 772 -26.92 18.91 -0.55
N LEU A 773 -27.41 20.13 -0.43
CA LEU A 773 -28.79 20.51 -0.20
C LEU A 773 -29.37 21.39 -1.34
N SER A 774 -28.66 21.49 -2.46
CA SER A 774 -29.06 22.33 -3.59
C SER A 774 -30.44 21.97 -4.10
N GLY A 775 -31.19 22.94 -4.63
CA GLY A 775 -32.50 22.70 -5.26
C GLY A 775 -33.57 22.18 -4.28
N ASN A 776 -33.72 22.83 -3.12
CA ASN A 776 -34.69 22.53 -2.10
C ASN A 776 -35.50 23.78 -1.69
N ASP A 777 -36.33 23.68 -0.67
CA ASP A 777 -37.16 24.79 -0.16
C ASP A 777 -36.60 25.38 1.15
N ILE A 778 -35.27 25.27 1.38
CA ILE A 778 -34.65 25.66 2.64
C ILE A 778 -34.60 27.18 2.78
N SER A 779 -35.15 27.69 3.89
CA SER A 779 -35.11 29.11 4.25
C SER A 779 -34.37 29.39 5.55
N ASP A 780 -34.02 28.34 6.34
CA ASP A 780 -33.27 28.44 7.58
C ASP A 780 -32.09 27.42 7.62
N VAL A 781 -30.88 27.93 7.92
CA VAL A 781 -29.65 27.16 7.94
C VAL A 781 -29.07 26.98 9.34
N GLY A 782 -29.79 27.36 10.40
CA GLY A 782 -29.35 27.31 11.80
C GLY A 782 -28.91 25.90 12.25
N ALA A 783 -29.49 24.84 11.66
CA ALA A 783 -29.10 23.47 11.93
C ALA A 783 -27.67 23.12 11.47
N LEU A 784 -27.09 23.90 10.57
CA LEU A 784 -25.76 23.65 9.99
C LEU A 784 -24.63 24.31 10.79
N GLU A 785 -24.94 25.26 11.67
CA GLU A 785 -23.92 26.08 12.37
C GLU A 785 -22.88 25.26 13.18
N ASN A 786 -23.27 24.08 13.66
CA ASN A 786 -22.42 23.22 14.48
C ASN A 786 -21.67 22.16 13.69
N LEU A 787 -21.86 22.07 12.38
CA LEU A 787 -21.22 21.05 11.54
C LEU A 787 -19.78 21.46 11.17
N SER A 788 -18.94 21.63 12.17
CA SER A 788 -17.56 22.15 12.02
C SER A 788 -16.64 21.27 11.17
N GLY A 789 -17.02 20.02 10.88
CA GLY A 789 -16.30 19.10 10.00
C GLY A 789 -16.54 19.33 8.51
N LEU A 790 -17.53 20.19 8.13
CA LEU A 790 -17.86 20.42 6.71
C LEU A 790 -16.70 21.10 5.97
N LEU A 791 -16.35 20.51 4.82
CA LEU A 791 -15.41 21.06 3.86
C LEU A 791 -16.13 21.56 2.60
N LEU A 792 -17.20 20.86 2.18
CA LEU A 792 -18.00 21.19 1.00
C LEU A 792 -19.47 21.26 1.36
N LEU A 793 -20.11 22.41 1.14
CA LEU A 793 -21.53 22.65 1.38
C LEU A 793 -22.17 23.32 0.17
N TYR A 794 -23.15 22.66 -0.45
CA TYR A 794 -23.90 23.16 -1.59
C TYR A 794 -25.31 23.51 -1.16
N LEU A 795 -25.71 24.77 -1.40
CA LEU A 795 -27.00 25.36 -1.02
C LEU A 795 -27.68 26.12 -2.17
N ASP A 796 -27.18 25.99 -3.41
CA ASP A 796 -27.74 26.67 -4.57
C ASP A 796 -29.24 26.38 -4.76
N ASN A 797 -30.00 27.28 -5.35
CA ASN A 797 -31.41 27.09 -5.64
C ASN A 797 -32.26 26.74 -4.39
N ASN A 798 -32.10 27.52 -3.31
CA ASN A 798 -32.91 27.47 -2.10
C ASN A 798 -33.53 28.83 -1.81
N ASN A 799 -34.37 28.93 -0.76
CA ASN A 799 -35.05 30.18 -0.35
C ASN A 799 -34.21 30.97 0.68
N LEU A 800 -32.88 31.08 0.45
CA LEU A 800 -31.96 31.71 1.39
C LEU A 800 -31.76 33.18 1.10
N THR A 801 -31.70 34.02 2.15
CA THR A 801 -31.25 35.40 2.04
C THR A 801 -29.73 35.51 2.13
N LYS A 802 -29.17 36.55 1.52
CA LYS A 802 -27.73 36.84 1.56
C LYS A 802 -27.20 36.88 3.00
N GLN A 803 -27.92 37.53 3.92
CA GLN A 803 -27.53 37.66 5.30
C GLN A 803 -27.32 36.29 5.98
N LYS A 804 -28.23 35.33 5.76
CA LYS A 804 -28.14 34.00 6.36
C LYS A 804 -26.95 33.20 5.84
N VAL A 805 -26.62 33.36 4.56
CA VAL A 805 -25.44 32.71 3.96
C VAL A 805 -24.16 33.34 4.55
N GLU A 806 -24.09 34.67 4.67
CA GLU A 806 -22.94 35.36 5.25
C GLU A 806 -22.73 34.97 6.73
N GLU A 807 -23.79 34.86 7.52
CA GLU A 807 -23.76 34.43 8.92
C GLU A 807 -23.24 32.97 9.03
N LEU A 808 -23.67 32.08 8.14
CA LEU A 808 -23.23 30.70 8.09
C LEU A 808 -21.74 30.59 7.71
N CYS A 809 -21.25 31.41 6.77
CA CYS A 809 -19.83 31.47 6.41
C CYS A 809 -18.94 31.84 7.61
N LEU A 810 -19.43 32.72 8.50
CA LEU A 810 -18.72 33.08 9.73
C LEU A 810 -18.66 31.92 10.74
N LYS A 811 -19.66 31.05 10.74
CA LYS A 811 -19.73 29.90 11.64
C LYS A 811 -18.94 28.70 11.14
N LEU A 812 -18.82 28.53 9.81
CA LEU A 812 -18.12 27.43 9.16
C LEU A 812 -16.94 27.94 8.32
N PRO A 813 -15.89 28.52 8.94
CA PRO A 813 -14.82 29.20 8.21
C PRO A 813 -13.94 28.23 7.39
N GLN A 814 -14.05 26.92 7.59
CA GLN A 814 -13.28 25.92 6.85
C GLN A 814 -14.06 25.38 5.66
N ALA A 815 -15.39 25.58 5.61
CA ALA A 815 -16.24 25.08 4.56
C ALA A 815 -16.18 25.95 3.31
N GLN A 816 -16.03 25.31 2.16
CA GLN A 816 -16.33 25.93 0.88
C GLN A 816 -17.85 25.89 0.70
N ILE A 817 -18.53 27.01 0.86
CA ILE A 817 -19.98 27.13 0.74
C ILE A 817 -20.32 27.69 -0.63
N GLN A 818 -21.13 26.96 -1.42
CA GLN A 818 -21.69 27.40 -2.66
C GLN A 818 -23.19 27.66 -2.45
N SER A 819 -23.66 28.87 -2.73
CA SER A 819 -25.04 29.27 -2.55
C SER A 819 -25.44 30.41 -3.52
N GLU A 820 -26.64 30.31 -4.01
CA GLU A 820 -27.37 31.42 -4.65
C GLU A 820 -28.39 31.94 -3.67
N TRP A 821 -28.63 33.26 -3.61
CA TRP A 821 -29.61 33.87 -2.71
C TRP A 821 -30.68 34.68 -3.47
N VAL A 822 -31.82 34.85 -2.82
CA VAL A 822 -32.90 35.72 -3.33
C VAL A 822 -32.69 37.11 -2.75
N ASP A 823 -32.56 38.14 -3.59
CA ASP A 823 -32.59 39.54 -3.15
C ASP A 823 -34.01 39.90 -2.69
N ASN A 824 -34.18 40.34 -1.43
CA ASN A 824 -35.44 40.78 -0.87
C ASN A 824 -35.85 42.20 -1.30
N ASP A 825 -35.25 42.73 -2.38
CA ASP A 825 -35.50 44.10 -2.84
C ASP A 825 -36.48 44.18 -4.02
N ASP A 826 -37.48 43.26 -4.13
CA ASP A 826 -38.64 43.41 -5.02
C ASP A 826 -39.98 43.32 -4.31
#